data_76a8fc84a1f54bb1f40203f2bfc324e4
#
_entry.id   76a8fc84a1f54bb1f40203f2bfc324e4
#
_cell.length_a   1.000
_cell.length_b   1.000
_cell.length_c   1.000
_cell.angle_alpha   90.00
_cell.angle_beta   90.00
_cell.angle_gamma   90.00
#
_symmetry.space_group_name_H-M   'P 1'
#
loop_
_entity.id
_entity.type
_entity.pdbx_description
1 polymer ?
#
loop_
_entity_poly.entity_id
_entity_poly.type
_entity_poly.pdbx_seq_one_letter_code
_entity_poly.pdbx_strand_id
1 'polypeptide(L)'
;PKMYPGSRYANRMPIGSIDVIENFKPDELRAYYKKWYRPDLQAIIIVGDVNVDQVEATIKKMFADVPAPVNPAKREQVSVPDNDLPLISIAKDKEASNTILYIFYKHDKLPNDLNRTIAGLVKDYIQQICASIMDERFDDILHQANPPFIYAQAYDDDNFMIAKSKGAWTVAALAKEGEIDSTLTTLVKETQRVKQYGFTPSEYERARINVLKQYESAYNERNNQKNDAYVREYVNHFTNGGYIPGIEMEYTLLNQIAQNIPVEQVNQYIQDMIGEDNIVIGLTGPDKEGIKYPTEENLLRTFLKARQMPVEPYKETVSNEPLVPTLPTPGRITETKTGQRFGATVFTLSNGIKVVLKPTEFKKDEIIMTATSPGGSTLFGTKDIDNLKVFNDVIEIGGLGNFSATDLSKRLAGKKVSCALSLSQDSENVNGMAAPSDLRTLFELIYLSFTAPRMDEEAYASFETRTKAQLQNMELNPMVAFSDSLSKAVYGDNPRASRLRPQDFEHISYPRIMEMRKERFSDASGFVFTFVGNIQIDSIRPYIEQYLATLPSQGKIEKGNPAEVPSTRKGDYMNRFNRSMEIPKVTVANLYTGQMEYNLENIITATALKQVMDLVYYEKVREKEGGTYGVGVSARISPFPEGRTTLQIFFDTDPAKWEQMNTIVRNELKLSLIH
;
A
#
# COMPACT_ATOMS: atom_id res chain seq x y z
N PRO A 1 -15.39 -22.20 -10.93
CA PRO A 1 -16.62 -23.04 -10.97
C PRO A 1 -17.09 -23.46 -9.57
N LYS A 2 -16.22 -23.99 -8.69
CA LYS A 2 -16.57 -24.52 -7.37
C LYS A 2 -17.16 -23.49 -6.40
N MET A 3 -16.78 -22.22 -6.53
CA MET A 3 -17.27 -21.15 -5.65
C MET A 3 -18.67 -20.62 -6.04
N TYR A 4 -19.13 -20.94 -7.26
CA TYR A 4 -20.40 -20.45 -7.81
C TYR A 4 -21.29 -21.59 -8.35
N PRO A 5 -21.52 -22.69 -7.60
CA PRO A 5 -22.35 -23.80 -8.11
C PRO A 5 -23.75 -23.30 -8.44
N GLY A 6 -24.28 -23.72 -9.57
CA GLY A 6 -25.61 -23.29 -10.03
C GLY A 6 -25.71 -21.87 -10.59
N SER A 7 -24.66 -21.10 -10.59
CA SER A 7 -24.63 -19.74 -11.15
C SER A 7 -23.89 -19.68 -12.49
N ARG A 8 -24.29 -18.74 -13.35
CA ARG A 8 -23.52 -18.44 -14.58
C ARG A 8 -22.11 -17.89 -14.32
N TYR A 9 -21.82 -17.34 -13.13
CA TYR A 9 -20.48 -16.96 -12.73
C TYR A 9 -19.48 -18.13 -12.70
N ALA A 10 -19.97 -19.37 -12.55
CA ALA A 10 -19.13 -20.57 -12.55
C ALA A 10 -18.36 -20.81 -13.86
N ASN A 11 -18.90 -20.34 -15.00
CA ASN A 11 -18.35 -20.58 -16.33
C ASN A 11 -18.35 -19.34 -17.25
N ARG A 12 -18.46 -18.14 -16.67
CA ARG A 12 -18.48 -16.85 -17.37
C ARG A 12 -17.45 -15.89 -16.81
N MET A 13 -16.18 -16.34 -16.76
CA MET A 13 -15.08 -15.47 -16.34
C MET A 13 -14.93 -14.28 -17.30
N PRO A 14 -14.76 -13.05 -16.81
CA PRO A 14 -14.65 -11.86 -17.65
C PRO A 14 -13.50 -11.88 -18.64
N ILE A 15 -12.41 -12.61 -18.33
CA ILE A 15 -11.26 -12.77 -19.24
C ILE A 15 -11.62 -13.57 -20.51
N GLY A 16 -12.73 -14.34 -20.48
CA GLY A 16 -13.16 -15.20 -21.58
C GLY A 16 -12.41 -16.54 -21.63
N SER A 17 -12.53 -17.23 -22.74
CA SER A 17 -11.78 -18.43 -23.04
C SER A 17 -11.11 -18.34 -24.42
N ILE A 18 -9.97 -18.95 -24.57
CA ILE A 18 -9.21 -18.95 -25.85
C ILE A 18 -10.07 -19.49 -26.98
N ASP A 19 -10.77 -20.60 -26.74
CA ASP A 19 -11.65 -21.21 -27.73
C ASP A 19 -12.74 -20.24 -28.24
N VAL A 20 -13.36 -19.45 -27.34
CA VAL A 20 -14.34 -18.43 -27.75
C VAL A 20 -13.65 -17.28 -28.49
N ILE A 21 -12.47 -16.83 -28.03
CA ILE A 21 -11.73 -15.72 -28.64
C ILE A 21 -11.29 -16.09 -30.07
N GLU A 22 -10.87 -17.31 -30.30
CA GLU A 22 -10.41 -17.78 -31.61
C GLU A 22 -11.56 -18.08 -32.60
N ASN A 23 -12.74 -18.45 -32.08
CA ASN A 23 -13.83 -18.99 -32.90
C ASN A 23 -15.10 -18.12 -32.93
N PHE A 24 -15.16 -16.97 -32.25
CA PHE A 24 -16.35 -16.11 -32.26
C PHE A 24 -16.61 -15.51 -33.64
N LYS A 25 -17.89 -15.32 -33.98
CA LYS A 25 -18.29 -14.67 -35.22
C LYS A 25 -18.36 -13.15 -35.02
N PRO A 26 -17.81 -12.33 -35.94
CA PRO A 26 -17.85 -10.86 -35.84
C PRO A 26 -19.28 -10.29 -35.63
N ASP A 27 -20.31 -10.94 -36.15
CA ASP A 27 -21.71 -10.52 -36.00
C ASP A 27 -22.22 -10.72 -34.55
N GLU A 28 -21.70 -11.71 -33.81
CA GLU A 28 -22.00 -11.90 -32.40
C GLU A 28 -21.46 -10.74 -31.57
N LEU A 29 -20.23 -10.30 -31.85
CA LEU A 29 -19.63 -9.15 -31.19
C LEU A 29 -20.39 -7.84 -31.52
N ARG A 30 -20.76 -7.65 -32.80
CA ARG A 30 -21.58 -6.49 -33.22
C ARG A 30 -22.96 -6.50 -32.54
N ALA A 31 -23.60 -7.67 -32.43
CA ALA A 31 -24.88 -7.84 -31.75
C ALA A 31 -24.77 -7.54 -30.25
N TYR A 32 -23.69 -7.99 -29.60
CA TYR A 32 -23.37 -7.68 -28.20
C TYR A 32 -23.19 -6.17 -28.00
N TYR A 33 -22.39 -5.51 -28.87
CA TYR A 33 -22.16 -4.07 -28.81
C TYR A 33 -23.50 -3.30 -28.93
N LYS A 34 -24.32 -3.59 -29.98
CA LYS A 34 -25.62 -2.93 -30.18
C LYS A 34 -26.61 -3.18 -29.02
N LYS A 35 -26.52 -4.34 -28.36
CA LYS A 35 -27.39 -4.69 -27.25
C LYS A 35 -27.06 -3.93 -25.97
N TRP A 36 -25.78 -3.69 -25.68
CA TRP A 36 -25.35 -3.24 -24.38
C TRP A 36 -24.71 -1.83 -24.37
N TYR A 37 -24.09 -1.36 -25.47
CA TYR A 37 -23.50 -0.02 -25.60
C TYR A 37 -24.56 0.97 -26.11
N ARG A 38 -25.51 1.25 -25.25
CA ARG A 38 -26.66 2.10 -25.57
C ARG A 38 -26.80 3.24 -24.54
N PRO A 39 -27.37 4.41 -24.93
CA PRO A 39 -27.33 5.61 -24.13
C PRO A 39 -28.04 5.49 -22.76
N ASP A 40 -29.09 4.66 -22.64
CA ASP A 40 -29.79 4.44 -21.37
C ASP A 40 -28.97 3.67 -20.29
N LEU A 41 -27.84 3.14 -20.69
CA LEU A 41 -26.88 2.45 -19.78
C LEU A 41 -25.57 3.24 -19.58
N GLN A 42 -25.49 4.47 -20.07
CA GLN A 42 -24.29 5.29 -20.03
C GLN A 42 -24.52 6.58 -19.23
N ALA A 43 -23.47 7.08 -18.62
CA ALA A 43 -23.43 8.40 -18.00
C ALA A 43 -22.20 9.14 -18.50
N ILE A 44 -22.31 10.45 -18.63
CA ILE A 44 -21.18 11.36 -18.88
C ILE A 44 -20.94 12.13 -17.60
N ILE A 45 -19.73 11.99 -17.07
CA ILE A 45 -19.30 12.63 -15.84
C ILE A 45 -18.11 13.54 -16.15
N ILE A 46 -18.27 14.83 -15.90
CA ILE A 46 -17.25 15.85 -16.15
C ILE A 46 -17.07 16.65 -14.86
N VAL A 47 -15.84 16.69 -14.37
CA VAL A 47 -15.47 17.43 -13.16
C VAL A 47 -14.24 18.29 -13.46
N GLY A 48 -14.32 19.59 -13.15
CA GLY A 48 -13.22 20.52 -13.36
C GLY A 48 -13.69 21.96 -13.40
N ASP A 49 -12.80 22.84 -13.79
CA ASP A 49 -13.10 24.27 -14.05
C ASP A 49 -13.81 24.41 -15.38
N VAL A 50 -15.11 24.15 -15.40
CA VAL A 50 -15.95 24.14 -16.59
C VAL A 50 -17.18 25.03 -16.42
N ASN A 51 -17.62 25.67 -17.53
CA ASN A 51 -18.92 26.32 -17.58
C ASN A 51 -20.01 25.26 -17.81
N VAL A 52 -20.80 24.97 -16.77
CA VAL A 52 -21.80 23.90 -16.77
C VAL A 52 -22.83 24.06 -17.89
N ASP A 53 -23.37 25.26 -18.11
CA ASP A 53 -24.40 25.49 -19.13
C ASP A 53 -23.84 25.25 -20.55
N GLN A 54 -22.59 25.67 -20.78
CA GLN A 54 -21.92 25.49 -22.07
C GLN A 54 -21.60 24.00 -22.33
N VAL A 55 -21.14 23.27 -21.29
CA VAL A 55 -20.89 21.84 -21.39
C VAL A 55 -22.19 21.08 -21.62
N GLU A 56 -23.25 21.39 -20.88
CA GLU A 56 -24.58 20.79 -21.07
C GLU A 56 -25.09 21.00 -22.48
N ALA A 57 -25.04 22.25 -23.01
CA ALA A 57 -25.43 22.56 -24.36
C ALA A 57 -24.61 21.79 -25.41
N THR A 58 -23.32 21.64 -25.17
CA THR A 58 -22.40 20.88 -26.03
C THR A 58 -22.76 19.40 -26.04
N ILE A 59 -22.99 18.80 -24.87
CA ILE A 59 -23.40 17.39 -24.74
C ILE A 59 -24.72 17.17 -25.48
N LYS A 60 -25.76 18.02 -25.25
CA LYS A 60 -27.03 17.94 -25.93
C LYS A 60 -26.88 18.01 -27.45
N LYS A 61 -26.03 18.88 -27.95
CA LYS A 61 -25.75 19.02 -29.38
C LYS A 61 -25.01 17.83 -29.96
N MET A 62 -23.96 17.36 -29.28
CA MET A 62 -23.11 16.25 -29.78
C MET A 62 -23.83 14.89 -29.79
N PHE A 63 -24.73 14.69 -28.85
CA PHE A 63 -25.47 13.42 -28.71
C PHE A 63 -26.91 13.47 -29.18
N ALA A 64 -27.33 14.59 -29.82
CA ALA A 64 -28.71 14.80 -30.32
C ALA A 64 -29.17 13.70 -31.30
N ASP A 65 -28.25 13.22 -32.12
CA ASP A 65 -28.54 12.24 -33.18
C ASP A 65 -28.42 10.77 -32.67
N VAL A 66 -28.05 10.55 -31.39
CA VAL A 66 -27.99 9.22 -30.84
C VAL A 66 -29.40 8.74 -30.52
N PRO A 67 -29.90 7.69 -31.20
CA PRO A 67 -31.28 7.28 -31.03
C PRO A 67 -31.52 6.66 -29.64
N ALA A 68 -32.69 6.97 -29.07
CA ALA A 68 -33.16 6.26 -27.89
C ALA A 68 -33.37 4.78 -28.22
N PRO A 69 -33.01 3.87 -27.32
CA PRO A 69 -33.18 2.44 -27.58
C PRO A 69 -34.68 2.06 -27.61
N VAL A 70 -35.05 1.26 -28.61
CA VAL A 70 -36.41 0.75 -28.75
C VAL A 70 -36.48 -0.68 -28.17
N ASN A 71 -37.39 -0.92 -27.21
CA ASN A 71 -37.52 -2.20 -26.52
C ASN A 71 -36.16 -2.74 -25.98
N PRO A 72 -35.45 -1.98 -25.17
CA PRO A 72 -34.11 -2.34 -24.74
C PRO A 72 -34.13 -3.63 -23.91
N ALA A 73 -33.14 -4.50 -24.15
CA ALA A 73 -32.94 -5.69 -23.34
C ALA A 73 -32.72 -5.31 -21.86
N LYS A 74 -33.43 -5.95 -20.95
CA LYS A 74 -33.22 -5.76 -19.51
C LYS A 74 -31.88 -6.38 -19.08
N ARG A 75 -31.17 -5.71 -18.19
CA ARG A 75 -30.00 -6.31 -17.53
C ARG A 75 -30.47 -7.36 -16.53
N GLU A 76 -30.09 -8.60 -16.78
CA GLU A 76 -30.32 -9.67 -15.82
C GLU A 76 -29.29 -9.56 -14.68
N GLN A 77 -29.76 -9.66 -13.45
CA GLN A 77 -28.90 -9.96 -12.32
C GLN A 77 -28.70 -11.47 -12.26
N VAL A 78 -27.45 -11.90 -12.38
CA VAL A 78 -27.09 -13.31 -12.25
C VAL A 78 -26.99 -13.63 -10.77
N SER A 79 -27.89 -14.51 -10.28
CA SER A 79 -27.88 -14.92 -8.86
C SER A 79 -26.69 -15.84 -8.54
N VAL A 80 -26.25 -15.78 -7.31
CA VAL A 80 -25.36 -16.78 -6.68
C VAL A 80 -26.20 -17.50 -5.64
N PRO A 81 -26.45 -18.82 -5.80
CA PRO A 81 -27.23 -19.58 -4.83
C PRO A 81 -26.59 -19.61 -3.44
N ASP A 82 -27.43 -19.74 -2.44
CA ASP A 82 -27.00 -20.03 -1.07
C ASP A 82 -26.49 -21.48 -0.96
N ASN A 83 -25.74 -21.78 0.08
CA ASN A 83 -25.25 -23.11 0.37
C ASN A 83 -25.32 -23.40 1.87
N ASP A 84 -25.89 -24.56 2.21
CA ASP A 84 -26.03 -25.02 3.60
C ASP A 84 -24.69 -25.55 4.16
N LEU A 85 -23.90 -26.19 3.31
CA LEU A 85 -22.57 -26.72 3.68
C LEU A 85 -21.46 -25.86 3.10
N PRO A 86 -20.34 -25.70 3.82
CA PRO A 86 -19.21 -24.94 3.30
C PRO A 86 -18.69 -25.47 1.96
N LEU A 87 -18.53 -24.59 0.99
CA LEU A 87 -17.91 -24.89 -0.30
C LEU A 87 -16.39 -24.75 -0.18
N ILE A 88 -15.64 -25.70 -0.74
CA ILE A 88 -14.17 -25.67 -0.71
C ILE A 88 -13.63 -25.55 -2.13
N SER A 89 -12.69 -24.66 -2.34
CA SER A 89 -11.99 -24.48 -3.62
C SER A 89 -10.49 -24.36 -3.39
N ILE A 90 -9.73 -25.27 -3.96
CA ILE A 90 -8.26 -25.26 -3.94
C ILE A 90 -7.76 -25.08 -5.37
N ALA A 91 -6.96 -24.05 -5.59
CA ALA A 91 -6.34 -23.75 -6.87
C ALA A 91 -4.82 -23.58 -6.69
N LYS A 92 -4.06 -24.04 -7.69
CA LYS A 92 -2.60 -23.93 -7.70
C LYS A 92 -2.15 -23.30 -8.99
N ASP A 93 -1.06 -22.53 -8.90
CA ASP A 93 -0.47 -21.85 -10.05
C ASP A 93 1.06 -21.93 -9.94
N LYS A 94 1.74 -22.23 -11.06
CA LYS A 94 3.21 -22.40 -11.09
C LYS A 94 3.98 -21.10 -10.91
N GLU A 95 3.34 -19.97 -11.20
CA GLU A 95 3.93 -18.64 -11.09
C GLU A 95 3.51 -17.93 -9.80
N ALA A 96 2.58 -18.51 -9.03
CA ALA A 96 2.22 -17.99 -7.71
C ALA A 96 3.40 -18.13 -6.72
N SER A 97 3.66 -17.07 -5.96
CA SER A 97 4.70 -17.03 -4.93
C SER A 97 4.15 -17.12 -3.51
N ASN A 98 2.84 -16.94 -3.34
CA ASN A 98 2.19 -16.88 -2.04
C ASN A 98 1.06 -17.89 -1.93
N THR A 99 0.88 -18.43 -0.72
CA THR A 99 -0.30 -19.23 -0.37
C THR A 99 -1.31 -18.33 0.31
N ILE A 100 -2.52 -18.20 -0.28
CA ILE A 100 -3.57 -17.33 0.24
C ILE A 100 -4.77 -18.19 0.63
N LEU A 101 -5.23 -18.01 1.85
CA LEU A 101 -6.42 -18.63 2.41
C LEU A 101 -7.51 -17.59 2.58
N TYR A 102 -8.72 -17.91 2.13
CA TYR A 102 -9.92 -17.09 2.25
C TYR A 102 -11.03 -17.84 2.96
N ILE A 103 -11.75 -17.16 3.83
CA ILE A 103 -13.04 -17.58 4.37
C ILE A 103 -14.04 -16.50 4.01
N PHE A 104 -15.02 -16.84 3.18
CA PHE A 104 -16.10 -15.94 2.79
C PHE A 104 -17.39 -16.36 3.49
N TYR A 105 -18.06 -15.41 4.11
CA TYR A 105 -19.42 -15.51 4.62
C TYR A 105 -20.30 -14.70 3.69
N LYS A 106 -20.97 -15.38 2.73
CA LYS A 106 -21.81 -14.70 1.74
C LYS A 106 -23.07 -14.15 2.40
N HIS A 107 -23.48 -12.97 1.97
CA HIS A 107 -24.71 -12.33 2.41
C HIS A 107 -25.40 -11.58 1.27
N ASP A 108 -26.67 -11.25 1.47
CA ASP A 108 -27.38 -10.39 0.53
C ASP A 108 -26.89 -8.94 0.63
N LYS A 109 -26.87 -8.28 -0.50
CA LYS A 109 -26.51 -6.86 -0.57
C LYS A 109 -27.66 -6.00 -0.06
N LEU A 110 -27.31 -4.86 0.51
CA LEU A 110 -28.29 -3.81 0.75
C LEU A 110 -28.91 -3.38 -0.61
N PRO A 111 -30.24 -3.36 -0.76
CA PRO A 111 -30.88 -2.88 -1.99
C PRO A 111 -30.38 -1.50 -2.40
N ASN A 112 -30.19 -1.26 -3.70
CA ASN A 112 -29.60 -0.03 -4.21
C ASN A 112 -30.36 1.24 -3.82
N ASP A 113 -31.67 1.18 -3.67
CA ASP A 113 -32.51 2.28 -3.21
C ASP A 113 -32.21 2.65 -1.74
N LEU A 114 -31.95 1.67 -0.88
CA LEU A 114 -31.52 1.87 0.50
C LEU A 114 -30.04 2.25 0.59
N ASN A 115 -29.19 1.68 -0.26
CA ASN A 115 -27.75 1.98 -0.27
C ASN A 115 -27.45 3.45 -0.63
N ARG A 116 -28.35 4.12 -1.34
CA ARG A 116 -28.26 5.56 -1.67
C ARG A 116 -28.69 6.50 -0.54
N THR A 117 -29.04 5.97 0.60
CA THR A 117 -29.60 6.72 1.75
C THR A 117 -28.63 6.68 2.94
N ILE A 118 -29.07 7.23 4.07
CA ILE A 118 -28.36 7.12 5.36
C ILE A 118 -28.13 5.64 5.75
N ALA A 119 -28.98 4.70 5.31
CA ALA A 119 -28.77 3.29 5.60
C ALA A 119 -27.45 2.76 4.98
N GLY A 120 -27.08 3.21 3.78
CA GLY A 120 -25.78 2.91 3.17
C GLY A 120 -24.62 3.49 4.01
N LEU A 121 -24.72 4.74 4.43
CA LEU A 121 -23.68 5.38 5.25
C LEU A 121 -23.51 4.67 6.61
N VAL A 122 -24.62 4.28 7.27
CA VAL A 122 -24.59 3.50 8.52
C VAL A 122 -23.95 2.14 8.31
N LYS A 123 -24.31 1.45 7.23
CA LYS A 123 -23.71 0.16 6.87
C LYS A 123 -22.18 0.30 6.71
N ASP A 124 -21.75 1.25 5.88
CA ASP A 124 -20.32 1.45 5.60
C ASP A 124 -19.53 1.83 6.85
N TYR A 125 -20.14 2.65 7.75
CA TYR A 125 -19.55 2.96 9.05
C TYR A 125 -19.33 1.70 9.90
N ILE A 126 -20.36 0.85 10.05
CA ILE A 126 -20.26 -0.38 10.84
C ILE A 126 -19.25 -1.34 10.24
N GLN A 127 -19.24 -1.50 8.91
CA GLN A 127 -18.29 -2.35 8.20
C GLN A 127 -16.83 -1.89 8.43
N GLN A 128 -16.56 -0.60 8.31
CA GLN A 128 -15.23 -0.04 8.59
C GLN A 128 -14.78 -0.28 10.04
N ILE A 129 -15.69 -0.12 11.01
CA ILE A 129 -15.42 -0.43 12.42
C ILE A 129 -15.06 -1.91 12.60
N CYS A 130 -15.87 -2.81 12.07
CA CYS A 130 -15.65 -4.25 12.19
C CYS A 130 -14.32 -4.68 11.55
N ALA A 131 -14.02 -4.19 10.34
CA ALA A 131 -12.76 -4.46 9.66
C ALA A 131 -11.56 -3.94 10.47
N SER A 132 -11.61 -2.69 10.93
CA SER A 132 -10.52 -2.08 11.70
C SER A 132 -10.21 -2.85 12.99
N ILE A 133 -11.22 -3.31 13.71
CA ILE A 133 -11.01 -4.08 14.94
C ILE A 133 -10.44 -5.47 14.64
N MET A 134 -10.96 -6.15 13.62
CA MET A 134 -10.42 -7.45 13.22
C MET A 134 -8.97 -7.36 12.76
N ASP A 135 -8.62 -6.34 12.00
CA ASP A 135 -7.24 -6.11 11.54
C ASP A 135 -6.31 -5.83 12.73
N GLU A 136 -6.76 -5.05 13.74
CA GLU A 136 -6.00 -4.83 14.98
C GLU A 136 -5.74 -6.15 15.73
N ARG A 137 -6.74 -7.06 15.83
CA ARG A 137 -6.57 -8.38 16.45
C ARG A 137 -5.60 -9.27 15.67
N PHE A 138 -5.65 -9.23 14.34
CA PHE A 138 -4.68 -9.97 13.51
C PHE A 138 -3.27 -9.40 13.63
N ASP A 139 -3.14 -8.08 13.78
CA ASP A 139 -1.86 -7.43 14.01
C ASP A 139 -1.26 -7.83 15.37
N ASP A 140 -2.06 -7.92 16.43
CA ASP A 140 -1.62 -8.46 17.73
C ASP A 140 -1.08 -9.91 17.62
N ILE A 141 -1.68 -10.75 16.77
CA ILE A 141 -1.18 -12.10 16.49
C ILE A 141 0.12 -12.06 15.68
N LEU A 142 0.22 -11.15 14.72
CA LEU A 142 1.42 -10.97 13.90
C LEU A 142 2.66 -10.58 14.71
N HIS A 143 2.49 -9.94 15.86
CA HIS A 143 3.60 -9.55 16.73
C HIS A 143 4.05 -10.65 17.71
N GLN A 144 3.39 -11.81 17.73
CA GLN A 144 3.87 -12.99 18.47
C GLN A 144 5.07 -13.62 17.78
N ALA A 145 5.95 -14.27 18.51
CA ALA A 145 7.22 -14.82 18.01
C ALA A 145 7.09 -15.75 16.78
N ASN A 146 6.02 -16.52 16.68
CA ASN A 146 5.79 -17.41 15.53
C ASN A 146 4.32 -17.38 15.07
N PRO A 147 3.88 -16.32 14.41
CA PRO A 147 2.52 -16.25 13.90
C PRO A 147 2.30 -17.28 12.78
N PRO A 148 1.10 -17.85 12.63
CA PRO A 148 0.83 -18.89 11.63
C PRO A 148 0.75 -18.33 10.19
N PHE A 149 0.65 -17.04 10.02
CA PHE A 149 0.53 -16.36 8.74
C PHE A 149 1.53 -15.21 8.61
N ILE A 150 1.75 -14.75 7.38
CA ILE A 150 2.59 -13.60 7.05
C ILE A 150 1.81 -12.30 7.22
N TYR A 151 0.52 -12.33 6.88
CA TYR A 151 -0.42 -11.23 6.97
C TYR A 151 -1.85 -11.78 7.03
N ALA A 152 -2.75 -11.10 7.72
CA ALA A 152 -4.17 -11.40 7.71
C ALA A 152 -5.00 -10.10 7.77
N GLN A 153 -6.21 -10.16 7.24
CA GLN A 153 -7.16 -9.04 7.23
C GLN A 153 -8.61 -9.54 7.20
N ALA A 154 -9.53 -8.67 7.60
CA ALA A 154 -10.95 -8.91 7.42
C ALA A 154 -11.65 -7.68 6.85
N TYR A 155 -12.58 -7.89 5.96
CA TYR A 155 -13.35 -6.82 5.32
C TYR A 155 -14.68 -7.32 4.80
N ASP A 156 -15.63 -6.42 4.63
CA ASP A 156 -16.87 -6.69 3.90
C ASP A 156 -16.76 -6.13 2.48
N ASP A 157 -17.12 -6.92 1.49
CA ASP A 157 -17.18 -6.51 0.09
C ASP A 157 -18.61 -6.68 -0.42
N ASP A 158 -19.12 -5.63 -1.03
CA ASP A 158 -20.42 -5.67 -1.74
C ASP A 158 -20.43 -6.67 -2.89
N ASN A 159 -19.29 -7.21 -3.28
CA ASN A 159 -19.19 -8.22 -4.32
C ASN A 159 -18.50 -9.49 -3.77
N PHE A 160 -19.17 -10.61 -3.85
CA PHE A 160 -18.52 -11.89 -3.62
C PHE A 160 -17.55 -12.14 -4.79
N MET A 161 -16.32 -11.70 -4.66
CA MET A 161 -15.31 -11.71 -5.72
C MET A 161 -15.81 -11.03 -7.02
N ILE A 162 -16.16 -11.80 -8.05
CA ILE A 162 -16.67 -11.28 -9.34
C ILE A 162 -18.19 -11.14 -9.37
N ALA A 163 -18.90 -11.72 -8.41
CA ALA A 163 -20.36 -11.74 -8.41
C ALA A 163 -20.93 -10.45 -7.81
N LYS A 164 -21.63 -9.67 -8.62
CA LYS A 164 -22.26 -8.40 -8.20
C LYS A 164 -23.60 -8.55 -7.48
N SER A 165 -24.13 -9.77 -7.37
CA SER A 165 -25.43 -10.06 -6.76
C SER A 165 -25.38 -10.55 -5.31
N LYS A 166 -24.19 -10.81 -4.78
CA LYS A 166 -23.93 -11.19 -3.40
C LYS A 166 -22.76 -10.39 -2.86
N GLY A 167 -22.82 -10.00 -1.61
CA GLY A 167 -21.67 -9.55 -0.83
C GLY A 167 -21.03 -10.69 -0.05
N ALA A 168 -19.90 -10.41 0.60
CA ALA A 168 -19.27 -11.35 1.51
C ALA A 168 -18.44 -10.65 2.57
N TRP A 169 -18.67 -10.99 3.83
CA TRP A 169 -17.69 -10.78 4.87
C TRP A 169 -16.53 -11.74 4.65
N THR A 170 -15.35 -11.20 4.44
CA THR A 170 -14.16 -11.96 4.04
C THR A 170 -13.10 -11.89 5.11
N VAL A 171 -12.56 -13.05 5.47
CA VAL A 171 -11.36 -13.16 6.30
C VAL A 171 -10.28 -13.83 5.46
N ALA A 172 -9.16 -13.17 5.27
CA ALA A 172 -8.10 -13.63 4.37
C ALA A 172 -6.74 -13.60 5.05
N ALA A 173 -5.86 -14.55 4.71
CA ALA A 173 -4.49 -14.56 5.18
C ALA A 173 -3.50 -15.08 4.14
N LEU A 174 -2.30 -14.52 4.18
CA LEU A 174 -1.12 -15.09 3.54
C LEU A 174 -0.53 -16.14 4.49
N ALA A 175 -0.78 -17.41 4.22
CA ALA A 175 -0.30 -18.52 5.04
C ALA A 175 1.20 -18.76 4.80
N LYS A 176 1.93 -19.13 5.85
CA LYS A 176 3.28 -19.68 5.70
C LYS A 176 3.20 -21.08 5.10
N GLU A 177 4.21 -21.45 4.32
CA GLU A 177 4.30 -22.79 3.77
C GLU A 177 4.32 -23.84 4.90
N GLY A 178 3.47 -24.86 4.80
CA GLY A 178 3.29 -25.88 5.83
C GLY A 178 2.35 -25.50 6.98
N GLU A 179 1.89 -24.22 7.07
CA GLU A 179 1.07 -23.71 8.16
C GLU A 179 -0.39 -23.41 7.77
N ILE A 180 -0.89 -24.05 6.68
CA ILE A 180 -2.25 -23.82 6.18
C ILE A 180 -3.30 -24.17 7.25
N ASP A 181 -3.15 -25.32 7.92
CA ASP A 181 -4.11 -25.78 8.93
C ASP A 181 -4.10 -24.90 10.19
N SER A 182 -2.91 -24.47 10.64
CA SER A 182 -2.77 -23.55 11.77
C SER A 182 -3.29 -22.14 11.42
N THR A 183 -3.04 -21.66 10.21
CA THR A 183 -3.61 -20.40 9.69
C THR A 183 -5.13 -20.47 9.71
N LEU A 184 -5.72 -21.50 9.08
CA LEU A 184 -7.18 -21.66 9.05
C LEU A 184 -7.76 -21.75 10.48
N THR A 185 -7.13 -22.54 11.35
CA THR A 185 -7.57 -22.68 12.74
C THR A 185 -7.56 -21.32 13.47
N THR A 186 -6.52 -20.52 13.28
CA THR A 186 -6.40 -19.20 13.93
C THR A 186 -7.45 -18.22 13.40
N LEU A 187 -7.64 -18.13 12.08
CA LEU A 187 -8.68 -17.27 11.50
C LEU A 187 -10.07 -17.65 11.99
N VAL A 188 -10.39 -18.94 12.00
CA VAL A 188 -11.69 -19.44 12.48
C VAL A 188 -11.88 -19.16 13.96
N LYS A 189 -10.86 -19.35 14.80
CA LYS A 189 -10.94 -19.06 16.24
C LYS A 189 -11.20 -17.58 16.51
N GLU A 190 -10.51 -16.66 15.83
CA GLU A 190 -10.76 -15.23 16.00
C GLU A 190 -12.17 -14.86 15.52
N THR A 191 -12.62 -15.43 14.39
CA THR A 191 -13.99 -15.25 13.90
C THR A 191 -15.02 -15.78 14.90
N GLN A 192 -14.79 -16.97 15.49
CA GLN A 192 -15.65 -17.54 16.53
C GLN A 192 -15.63 -16.73 17.83
N ARG A 193 -14.48 -16.14 18.18
CA ARG A 193 -14.38 -15.23 19.33
C ARG A 193 -15.30 -14.02 19.16
N VAL A 194 -15.29 -13.41 17.97
CA VAL A 194 -16.20 -12.31 17.64
C VAL A 194 -17.66 -12.77 17.63
N LYS A 195 -17.94 -13.94 17.05
CA LYS A 195 -19.29 -14.53 17.03
C LYS A 195 -19.87 -14.73 18.44
N GLN A 196 -19.04 -15.15 19.40
CA GLN A 196 -19.49 -15.47 20.76
C GLN A 196 -19.50 -14.28 21.70
N TYR A 197 -18.50 -13.40 21.62
CA TYR A 197 -18.27 -12.35 22.60
C TYR A 197 -18.35 -10.92 22.03
N GLY A 198 -18.35 -10.75 20.71
CA GLY A 198 -18.30 -9.46 20.06
C GLY A 198 -16.97 -8.74 20.23
N PHE A 199 -17.02 -7.44 20.00
CA PHE A 199 -15.94 -6.49 20.26
C PHE A 199 -16.09 -5.84 21.62
N THR A 200 -15.00 -5.45 22.26
CA THR A 200 -15.01 -4.75 23.53
C THR A 200 -15.32 -3.26 23.32
N PRO A 201 -15.82 -2.56 24.36
CA PRO A 201 -16.03 -1.11 24.27
C PRO A 201 -14.77 -0.31 23.95
N SER A 202 -13.59 -0.75 24.40
CA SER A 202 -12.32 -0.06 24.12
C SER A 202 -11.85 -0.26 22.67
N GLU A 203 -12.01 -1.44 22.08
CA GLU A 203 -11.77 -1.66 20.65
C GLU A 203 -12.70 -0.80 19.79
N TYR A 204 -14.00 -0.80 20.13
CA TYR A 204 -14.97 0.01 19.43
C TYR A 204 -14.63 1.51 19.49
N GLU A 205 -14.28 2.03 20.67
CA GLU A 205 -13.94 3.44 20.83
C GLU A 205 -12.72 3.83 20.00
N ARG A 206 -11.66 3.01 19.96
CA ARG A 206 -10.49 3.26 19.10
C ARG A 206 -10.86 3.26 17.63
N ALA A 207 -11.59 2.27 17.16
CA ALA A 207 -12.03 2.20 15.77
C ALA A 207 -12.93 3.39 15.41
N ARG A 208 -13.85 3.78 16.30
CA ARG A 208 -14.74 4.92 16.14
C ARG A 208 -13.97 6.23 15.96
N ILE A 209 -13.02 6.52 16.83
CA ILE A 209 -12.24 7.77 16.74
C ILE A 209 -11.31 7.76 15.50
N ASN A 210 -10.81 6.61 15.08
CA ASN A 210 -10.03 6.49 13.84
C ASN A 210 -10.88 6.80 12.61
N VAL A 211 -12.07 6.21 12.50
CA VAL A 211 -13.01 6.48 11.40
C VAL A 211 -13.42 7.96 11.39
N LEU A 212 -13.80 8.51 12.53
CA LEU A 212 -14.19 9.93 12.62
C LEU A 212 -13.03 10.86 12.24
N LYS A 213 -11.79 10.52 12.60
CA LYS A 213 -10.60 11.30 12.22
C LYS A 213 -10.33 11.31 10.72
N GLN A 214 -10.60 10.21 10.03
CA GLN A 214 -10.50 10.16 8.56
C GLN A 214 -11.50 11.11 7.90
N TYR A 215 -12.76 11.10 8.33
CA TYR A 215 -13.79 12.00 7.80
C TYR A 215 -13.57 13.46 8.20
N GLU A 216 -13.06 13.73 9.40
CA GLU A 216 -12.63 15.08 9.81
C GLU A 216 -11.54 15.62 8.87
N SER A 217 -10.52 14.79 8.58
CA SER A 217 -9.45 15.15 7.66
C SER A 217 -9.96 15.42 6.24
N ALA A 218 -10.85 14.56 5.73
CA ALA A 218 -11.47 14.75 4.43
C ALA A 218 -12.32 16.02 4.38
N TYR A 219 -13.07 16.32 5.45
CA TYR A 219 -13.83 17.57 5.58
C TYR A 219 -12.93 18.80 5.60
N ASN A 220 -11.82 18.77 6.35
CA ASN A 220 -10.85 19.86 6.40
C ASN A 220 -10.23 20.14 5.03
N GLU A 221 -9.99 19.09 4.22
CA GLU A 221 -9.40 19.18 2.88
C GLU A 221 -10.41 19.33 1.74
N ARG A 222 -11.72 19.48 1.99
CA ARG A 222 -12.79 19.49 0.99
C ARG A 222 -12.58 20.48 -0.16
N ASN A 223 -11.95 21.62 0.11
CA ASN A 223 -11.67 22.63 -0.91
C ASN A 223 -10.37 22.38 -1.70
N ASN A 224 -9.59 21.38 -1.29
CA ASN A 224 -8.32 20.97 -1.90
C ASN A 224 -8.42 19.60 -2.59
N GLN A 225 -9.63 19.04 -2.67
CA GLN A 225 -9.91 17.74 -3.27
C GLN A 225 -9.59 17.78 -4.78
N LYS A 226 -8.95 16.74 -5.28
CA LYS A 226 -8.66 16.60 -6.70
C LYS A 226 -9.91 16.17 -7.48
N ASN A 227 -10.02 16.64 -8.72
CA ASN A 227 -11.16 16.33 -9.59
C ASN A 227 -11.41 14.84 -9.80
N ASP A 228 -10.35 14.03 -9.86
CA ASP A 228 -10.44 12.58 -10.04
C ASP A 228 -11.10 11.87 -8.85
N ALA A 229 -11.04 12.42 -7.65
CA ALA A 229 -11.75 11.88 -6.49
C ALA A 229 -13.27 12.03 -6.66
N TYR A 230 -13.74 13.20 -7.09
CA TYR A 230 -15.17 13.41 -7.41
C TYR A 230 -15.63 12.53 -8.57
N VAL A 231 -14.79 12.37 -9.61
CA VAL A 231 -15.12 11.46 -10.72
C VAL A 231 -15.35 10.04 -10.22
N ARG A 232 -14.46 9.52 -9.35
CA ARG A 232 -14.63 8.19 -8.76
C ARG A 232 -15.92 8.06 -7.96
N GLU A 233 -16.25 9.05 -7.15
CA GLU A 233 -17.47 9.10 -6.35
C GLU A 233 -18.73 9.03 -7.24
N TYR A 234 -18.79 9.84 -8.29
CA TYR A 234 -19.93 9.89 -9.21
C TYR A 234 -20.04 8.62 -10.07
N VAL A 235 -18.90 8.04 -10.48
CA VAL A 235 -18.88 6.74 -11.17
C VAL A 235 -19.41 5.64 -10.24
N ASN A 236 -19.00 5.61 -8.98
CA ASN A 236 -19.52 4.66 -7.99
C ASN A 236 -21.02 4.81 -7.76
N HIS A 237 -21.50 6.05 -7.65
CA HIS A 237 -22.94 6.33 -7.56
C HIS A 237 -23.70 5.77 -8.76
N PHE A 238 -23.20 6.01 -9.97
CA PHE A 238 -23.86 5.55 -11.19
C PHE A 238 -23.83 4.01 -11.34
N THR A 239 -22.68 3.39 -11.06
CA THR A 239 -22.45 1.96 -11.33
C THR A 239 -22.95 1.04 -10.21
N ASN A 240 -22.82 1.46 -8.95
CA ASN A 240 -23.05 0.63 -7.77
C ASN A 240 -24.15 1.19 -6.84
N GLY A 241 -24.71 2.37 -7.13
CA GLY A 241 -25.73 2.98 -6.30
C GLY A 241 -25.21 3.54 -4.97
N GLY A 242 -23.93 3.96 -4.90
CA GLY A 242 -23.40 4.62 -3.72
C GLY A 242 -24.10 5.95 -3.41
N TYR A 243 -24.07 6.39 -2.16
CA TYR A 243 -24.57 7.71 -1.76
C TYR A 243 -23.58 8.81 -2.17
N ILE A 244 -24.05 10.02 -2.43
CA ILE A 244 -23.25 11.21 -2.78
C ILE A 244 -23.77 12.48 -2.10
N PRO A 245 -23.91 12.55 -0.77
CA PRO A 245 -24.40 13.76 -0.11
C PRO A 245 -23.34 14.87 -0.04
N GLY A 246 -22.09 14.53 -0.33
CA GLY A 246 -20.91 15.38 -0.17
C GLY A 246 -20.33 15.34 1.25
N ILE A 247 -19.00 15.55 1.34
CA ILE A 247 -18.23 15.36 2.59
C ILE A 247 -18.72 16.20 3.75
N GLU A 248 -19.31 17.38 3.52
CA GLU A 248 -19.84 18.22 4.59
C GLU A 248 -21.04 17.57 5.29
N MET A 249 -21.93 16.98 4.52
CA MET A 249 -23.08 16.25 5.04
C MET A 249 -22.65 14.90 5.63
N GLU A 250 -21.75 14.17 4.95
CA GLU A 250 -21.20 12.89 5.44
C GLU A 250 -20.55 13.07 6.81
N TYR A 251 -19.66 14.04 6.96
CA TYR A 251 -18.99 14.32 8.22
C TYR A 251 -20.00 14.67 9.34
N THR A 252 -21.01 15.49 9.03
CA THR A 252 -22.06 15.85 10.00
C THR A 252 -22.87 14.64 10.41
N LEU A 253 -23.33 13.83 9.45
CA LEU A 253 -24.14 12.64 9.72
C LEU A 253 -23.33 11.56 10.45
N LEU A 254 -22.08 11.35 10.05
CA LEU A 254 -21.23 10.35 10.73
C LEU A 254 -20.92 10.69 12.17
N ASN A 255 -20.74 11.97 12.52
CA ASN A 255 -20.62 12.36 13.91
C ASN A 255 -21.89 12.03 14.72
N GLN A 256 -23.07 12.22 14.12
CA GLN A 256 -24.34 11.84 14.74
C GLN A 256 -24.51 10.31 14.85
N ILE A 257 -24.22 9.58 13.77
CA ILE A 257 -24.27 8.13 13.71
C ILE A 257 -23.35 7.52 14.78
N ALA A 258 -22.08 7.95 14.82
CA ALA A 258 -21.09 7.44 15.75
C ALA A 258 -21.43 7.69 17.24
N GLN A 259 -22.23 8.73 17.54
CA GLN A 259 -22.71 8.99 18.90
C GLN A 259 -23.91 8.12 19.28
N ASN A 260 -24.68 7.64 18.31
CA ASN A 260 -25.95 6.95 18.52
C ASN A 260 -25.89 5.44 18.26
N ILE A 261 -24.81 4.93 17.68
CA ILE A 261 -24.60 3.48 17.48
C ILE A 261 -23.75 2.95 18.65
N PRO A 262 -24.31 2.15 19.54
CA PRO A 262 -23.55 1.51 20.61
C PRO A 262 -22.79 0.29 20.09
N VAL A 263 -21.80 -0.19 20.85
CA VAL A 263 -21.01 -1.37 20.51
C VAL A 263 -21.86 -2.62 20.32
N GLU A 264 -22.96 -2.74 21.06
CA GLU A 264 -23.89 -3.88 20.96
C GLU A 264 -24.53 -3.98 19.57
N GLN A 265 -24.83 -2.86 18.93
CA GLN A 265 -25.35 -2.84 17.56
C GLN A 265 -24.30 -3.26 16.53
N VAL A 266 -23.05 -2.83 16.72
CA VAL A 266 -21.91 -3.25 15.89
C VAL A 266 -21.66 -4.76 16.08
N ASN A 267 -21.75 -5.24 17.33
CA ASN A 267 -21.61 -6.65 17.66
C ASN A 267 -22.71 -7.50 17.01
N GLN A 268 -23.96 -7.05 17.07
CA GLN A 268 -25.06 -7.74 16.41
C GLN A 268 -24.82 -7.84 14.90
N TYR A 269 -24.41 -6.75 14.28
CA TYR A 269 -24.12 -6.72 12.84
C TYR A 269 -23.06 -7.76 12.44
N ILE A 270 -21.90 -7.75 13.08
CA ILE A 270 -20.81 -8.69 12.72
C ILE A 270 -21.18 -10.14 13.06
N GLN A 271 -21.92 -10.36 14.15
CA GLN A 271 -22.41 -11.71 14.52
C GLN A 271 -23.40 -12.25 13.50
N ASP A 272 -24.21 -11.40 12.89
CA ASP A 272 -25.11 -11.78 11.80
C ASP A 272 -24.35 -12.07 10.49
N MET A 273 -23.31 -11.30 10.18
CA MET A 273 -22.44 -11.53 9.03
C MET A 273 -21.68 -12.85 9.13
N ILE A 274 -21.24 -13.24 10.32
CA ILE A 274 -20.59 -14.55 10.56
C ILE A 274 -21.66 -15.64 10.68
N GLY A 275 -22.23 -16.02 9.54
CA GLY A 275 -23.30 -17.03 9.46
C GLY A 275 -22.87 -18.47 9.75
N GLU A 276 -23.85 -19.36 9.87
CA GLU A 276 -23.63 -20.80 9.98
C GLU A 276 -23.60 -21.47 8.60
N ASP A 277 -24.25 -20.89 7.62
CA ASP A 277 -24.35 -21.26 6.22
C ASP A 277 -23.68 -20.23 5.32
N ASN A 278 -23.80 -20.40 4.01
CA ASN A 278 -23.25 -19.50 3.00
C ASN A 278 -21.72 -19.32 3.07
N ILE A 279 -21.01 -20.32 3.59
CA ILE A 279 -19.56 -20.27 3.79
C ILE A 279 -18.86 -20.82 2.56
N VAL A 280 -17.82 -20.11 2.11
CA VAL A 280 -16.92 -20.57 1.05
C VAL A 280 -15.48 -20.45 1.54
N ILE A 281 -14.69 -21.50 1.39
CA ILE A 281 -13.27 -21.51 1.75
C ILE A 281 -12.46 -21.64 0.47
N GLY A 282 -11.65 -20.64 0.18
CA GLY A 282 -10.73 -20.58 -0.96
C GLY A 282 -9.29 -20.75 -0.51
N LEU A 283 -8.53 -21.60 -1.18
CA LEU A 283 -7.09 -21.75 -1.00
C LEU A 283 -6.42 -21.64 -2.35
N THR A 284 -5.50 -20.71 -2.50
CA THR A 284 -4.65 -20.58 -3.68
C THR A 284 -3.18 -20.62 -3.28
N GLY A 285 -2.32 -21.13 -4.16
CA GLY A 285 -0.89 -21.14 -3.84
C GLY A 285 -0.01 -21.70 -4.95
N PRO A 286 1.33 -21.75 -4.72
CA PRO A 286 2.29 -22.25 -5.69
C PRO A 286 2.06 -23.71 -6.09
N ASP A 287 2.10 -24.01 -7.39
CA ASP A 287 2.19 -25.40 -7.89
C ASP A 287 3.67 -25.81 -7.99
N LYS A 288 4.27 -26.09 -6.84
CA LYS A 288 5.69 -26.41 -6.69
C LYS A 288 5.85 -27.79 -6.04
N GLU A 289 6.80 -28.56 -6.55
CA GLU A 289 7.15 -29.85 -5.95
C GLU A 289 7.62 -29.65 -4.50
N GLY A 290 7.15 -30.53 -3.62
CA GLY A 290 7.47 -30.48 -2.18
C GLY A 290 6.45 -29.73 -1.31
N ILE A 291 5.65 -28.83 -1.87
CA ILE A 291 4.57 -28.15 -1.10
C ILE A 291 3.39 -29.12 -0.94
N LYS A 292 3.03 -29.39 0.30
CA LYS A 292 1.89 -30.25 0.63
C LYS A 292 0.66 -29.38 0.93
N TYR A 293 -0.36 -29.52 0.09
CA TYR A 293 -1.66 -28.91 0.32
C TYR A 293 -2.62 -29.92 0.99
N PRO A 294 -3.49 -29.48 1.90
CA PRO A 294 -4.58 -30.32 2.39
C PRO A 294 -5.53 -30.70 1.25
N THR A 295 -6.23 -31.81 1.40
CA THR A 295 -7.38 -32.12 0.54
C THR A 295 -8.55 -31.21 0.91
N GLU A 296 -9.54 -31.08 0.02
CA GLU A 296 -10.77 -30.32 0.31
C GLU A 296 -11.48 -30.87 1.56
N GLU A 297 -11.51 -32.19 1.71
CA GLU A 297 -12.08 -32.86 2.90
C GLU A 297 -11.30 -32.53 4.18
N ASN A 298 -9.96 -32.52 4.12
CA ASN A 298 -9.13 -32.17 5.27
C ASN A 298 -9.32 -30.71 5.66
N LEU A 299 -9.36 -29.81 4.69
CA LEU A 299 -9.58 -28.38 4.92
C LEU A 299 -10.94 -28.14 5.58
N LEU A 300 -11.99 -28.80 5.07
CA LEU A 300 -13.33 -28.75 5.67
C LEU A 300 -13.32 -29.29 7.11
N ARG A 301 -12.65 -30.40 7.35
CA ARG A 301 -12.56 -30.99 8.68
C ARG A 301 -11.81 -30.06 9.66
N THR A 302 -10.70 -29.45 9.24
CA THR A 302 -9.98 -28.46 10.03
C THR A 302 -10.87 -27.27 10.38
N PHE A 303 -11.62 -26.76 9.39
CA PHE A 303 -12.58 -25.66 9.59
C PHE A 303 -13.65 -26.00 10.62
N LEU A 304 -14.34 -27.14 10.44
CA LEU A 304 -15.41 -27.59 11.33
C LEU A 304 -14.91 -27.87 12.75
N LYS A 305 -13.70 -28.44 12.90
CA LYS A 305 -13.06 -28.65 14.18
C LYS A 305 -12.72 -27.32 14.85
N ALA A 306 -12.14 -26.38 14.12
CA ALA A 306 -11.77 -25.07 14.65
C ALA A 306 -12.99 -24.28 15.15
N ARG A 307 -14.14 -24.38 14.48
CA ARG A 307 -15.41 -23.76 14.92
C ARG A 307 -15.92 -24.28 16.26
N GLN A 308 -15.59 -25.52 16.61
CA GLN A 308 -16.00 -26.16 17.88
C GLN A 308 -14.99 -25.96 19.00
N MET A 309 -13.81 -25.40 18.72
CA MET A 309 -12.81 -25.13 19.74
C MET A 309 -13.30 -24.05 20.70
N PRO A 310 -13.08 -24.21 22.01
CA PRO A 310 -13.36 -23.15 22.97
C PRO A 310 -12.50 -21.92 22.68
N VAL A 311 -13.08 -20.75 22.78
CA VAL A 311 -12.41 -19.46 22.67
C VAL A 311 -12.69 -18.63 23.92
N GLU A 312 -11.69 -17.90 24.38
CA GLU A 312 -11.84 -16.96 25.50
C GLU A 312 -12.21 -15.58 24.95
N PRO A 313 -12.89 -14.74 25.76
CA PRO A 313 -13.09 -13.34 25.42
C PRO A 313 -11.74 -12.67 25.10
N TYR A 314 -11.77 -11.73 24.14
CA TYR A 314 -10.57 -10.93 23.85
C TYR A 314 -10.18 -10.10 25.05
N LYS A 315 -8.91 -10.12 25.41
CA LYS A 315 -8.33 -9.36 26.51
C LYS A 315 -7.20 -8.50 25.98
N GLU A 316 -7.24 -7.24 26.31
CA GLU A 316 -6.18 -6.30 25.98
C GLU A 316 -5.77 -5.49 27.20
N THR A 317 -4.54 -5.04 27.18
CA THR A 317 -4.02 -4.00 28.06
C THR A 317 -3.71 -2.78 27.21
N VAL A 318 -4.38 -1.66 27.48
CA VAL A 318 -4.07 -0.38 26.82
C VAL A 318 -3.43 0.53 27.85
N SER A 319 -2.19 0.95 27.58
CA SER A 319 -1.51 1.93 28.42
C SER A 319 -2.05 3.33 28.17
N ASN A 320 -2.45 4.02 29.25
CA ASN A 320 -2.85 5.42 29.21
C ASN A 320 -1.71 6.38 29.61
N GLU A 321 -0.48 5.87 29.74
CA GLU A 321 0.67 6.71 30.07
C GLU A 321 0.93 7.76 28.99
N PRO A 322 1.49 8.94 29.36
CA PRO A 322 1.98 9.90 28.39
C PRO A 322 3.11 9.28 27.55
N LEU A 323 3.19 9.62 26.25
CA LEU A 323 4.29 9.16 25.38
C LEU A 323 5.65 9.54 25.97
N VAL A 324 5.77 10.77 26.47
CA VAL A 324 6.98 11.26 27.17
C VAL A 324 6.57 11.56 28.64
N PRO A 325 6.77 10.58 29.56
CA PRO A 325 6.33 10.75 30.96
C PRO A 325 7.05 11.88 31.68
N THR A 326 8.33 12.08 31.39
CA THR A 326 9.14 13.15 31.95
C THR A 326 9.61 14.07 30.83
N LEU A 327 9.05 15.27 30.79
CA LEU A 327 9.43 16.25 29.80
C LEU A 327 10.89 16.72 30.03
N PRO A 328 11.72 16.80 28.98
CA PRO A 328 13.05 17.36 29.10
C PRO A 328 12.96 18.86 29.44
N THR A 329 13.98 19.39 30.10
CA THR A 329 14.07 20.85 30.32
C THR A 329 14.23 21.56 28.97
N PRO A 330 13.33 22.50 28.62
CA PRO A 330 13.37 23.12 27.31
C PRO A 330 14.72 23.79 26.99
N GLY A 331 15.19 23.59 25.77
CA GLY A 331 16.26 24.40 25.22
C GLY A 331 15.70 25.74 24.71
N ARG A 332 16.43 26.40 23.82
CA ARG A 332 16.04 27.72 23.29
C ARG A 332 16.38 27.87 21.82
N ILE A 333 15.66 28.74 21.13
CA ILE A 333 16.03 29.24 19.80
C ILE A 333 17.06 30.38 20.03
N THR A 334 18.26 30.22 19.48
CA THR A 334 19.36 31.18 19.61
C THR A 334 19.44 32.18 18.46
N GLU A 335 18.94 31.79 17.29
CA GLU A 335 18.91 32.65 16.10
C GLU A 335 17.66 32.42 15.28
N THR A 336 17.12 33.48 14.70
CA THR A 336 15.96 33.43 13.77
C THR A 336 16.32 34.22 12.51
N LYS A 337 16.21 33.55 11.34
CA LYS A 337 16.38 34.18 10.02
C LYS A 337 15.07 34.00 9.23
N THR A 338 14.45 35.11 8.88
CA THR A 338 13.20 35.13 8.07
C THR A 338 13.52 35.43 6.60
N GLY A 339 12.57 35.18 5.71
CA GLY A 339 12.66 35.50 4.29
C GLY A 339 13.76 34.74 3.54
N GLN A 340 14.19 33.59 4.04
CA GLN A 340 15.18 32.73 3.40
C GLN A 340 14.62 32.11 2.10
N ARG A 341 15.39 31.26 1.44
CA ARG A 341 15.00 30.60 0.21
C ARG A 341 13.55 30.08 0.29
N PHE A 342 12.73 30.36 -0.72
CA PHE A 342 11.29 30.10 -0.78
C PHE A 342 10.44 30.79 0.31
N GLY A 343 10.94 31.86 0.93
CA GLY A 343 10.26 32.58 2.02
C GLY A 343 10.20 31.80 3.34
N ALA A 344 11.12 30.84 3.55
CA ALA A 344 11.16 30.07 4.77
C ALA A 344 11.73 30.88 5.95
N THR A 345 11.39 30.47 7.18
CA THR A 345 12.00 30.90 8.42
C THR A 345 12.94 29.82 8.92
N VAL A 346 14.17 30.19 9.27
CA VAL A 346 15.18 29.25 9.78
C VAL A 346 15.51 29.61 11.22
N PHE A 347 15.38 28.62 12.11
CA PHE A 347 15.83 28.69 13.49
C PHE A 347 17.17 27.96 13.67
N THR A 348 18.04 28.49 14.48
CA THR A 348 19.19 27.78 15.05
C THR A 348 18.88 27.55 16.53
N LEU A 349 19.04 26.33 17.00
CA LEU A 349 18.72 25.94 18.37
C LEU A 349 19.96 25.95 19.25
N SER A 350 19.78 25.97 20.57
CA SER A 350 20.88 26.00 21.58
C SER A 350 21.79 24.77 21.50
N ASN A 351 21.30 23.64 20.97
CA ASN A 351 22.11 22.44 20.70
C ASN A 351 22.70 22.41 19.27
N GLY A 352 22.59 23.50 18.51
CA GLY A 352 23.17 23.66 17.18
C GLY A 352 22.29 23.14 16.02
N ILE A 353 21.18 22.46 16.31
CA ILE A 353 20.25 21.94 15.28
C ILE A 353 19.61 23.10 14.53
N LYS A 354 19.40 22.90 13.22
CA LYS A 354 18.68 23.85 12.37
C LYS A 354 17.27 23.36 12.09
N VAL A 355 16.30 24.28 12.18
CA VAL A 355 14.89 24.02 11.85
C VAL A 355 14.44 25.00 10.79
N VAL A 356 13.92 24.49 9.68
CA VAL A 356 13.38 25.25 8.55
C VAL A 356 11.87 25.14 8.59
N LEU A 357 11.18 26.28 8.61
CA LEU A 357 9.73 26.35 8.62
C LEU A 357 9.24 27.01 7.33
N LYS A 358 8.40 26.29 6.58
CA LYS A 358 7.75 26.82 5.37
C LYS A 358 6.23 26.71 5.51
N PRO A 359 5.55 27.74 6.05
CA PRO A 359 4.09 27.81 6.02
C PRO A 359 3.56 27.77 4.59
N THR A 360 2.52 26.97 4.34
CA THR A 360 1.81 26.87 3.08
C THR A 360 0.31 26.68 3.34
N GLU A 361 -0.51 27.02 2.35
CA GLU A 361 -1.98 26.86 2.39
C GLU A 361 -2.49 25.77 1.44
N PHE A 362 -1.58 24.97 0.86
CA PHE A 362 -1.95 23.92 -0.11
C PHE A 362 -2.83 22.83 0.49
N LYS A 363 -2.59 22.51 1.76
CA LYS A 363 -3.42 21.62 2.57
C LYS A 363 -3.64 22.21 3.95
N LYS A 364 -4.86 22.06 4.47
CA LYS A 364 -5.24 22.62 5.77
C LYS A 364 -4.98 21.67 6.93
N ASP A 365 -5.01 20.37 6.67
CA ASP A 365 -4.90 19.33 7.69
C ASP A 365 -3.61 18.51 7.55
N GLU A 366 -2.53 19.14 7.09
CA GLU A 366 -1.26 18.46 6.88
C GLU A 366 -0.06 19.38 7.14
N ILE A 367 0.87 18.84 7.93
CA ILE A 367 2.24 19.34 8.10
C ILE A 367 3.16 18.16 7.80
N ILE A 368 4.01 18.32 6.79
CA ILE A 368 5.05 17.34 6.46
C ILE A 368 6.35 17.77 7.13
N MET A 369 7.03 16.82 7.78
CA MET A 369 8.34 17.02 8.36
C MET A 369 9.32 16.05 7.70
N THR A 370 10.47 16.60 7.28
CA THR A 370 11.63 15.80 6.88
C THR A 370 12.85 16.30 7.63
N ALA A 371 13.65 15.38 8.14
CA ALA A 371 14.94 15.73 8.69
C ALA A 371 16.01 14.85 8.06
N THR A 372 17.13 15.43 7.67
CA THR A 372 18.21 14.72 6.98
C THR A 372 19.54 15.11 7.57
N SER A 373 20.39 14.10 7.82
CA SER A 373 21.79 14.23 8.20
C SER A 373 22.66 13.51 7.17
N PRO A 374 23.83 14.06 6.80
CA PRO A 374 24.80 13.32 5.99
C PRO A 374 25.35 12.11 6.73
N GLY A 375 25.57 10.99 6.03
CA GLY A 375 26.09 9.76 6.60
C GLY A 375 25.75 8.54 5.75
N GLY A 376 24.80 7.75 6.21
CA GLY A 376 24.17 6.69 5.44
C GLY A 376 24.81 5.31 5.55
N SER A 377 24.23 4.36 4.84
CA SER A 377 24.61 2.94 4.87
C SER A 377 26.02 2.67 4.34
N THR A 378 26.58 3.59 3.55
CA THR A 378 27.95 3.49 3.04
C THR A 378 29.05 3.70 4.11
N LEU A 379 28.67 4.10 5.32
CA LEU A 379 29.58 4.15 6.47
C LEU A 379 29.83 2.77 7.10
N PHE A 380 29.03 1.76 6.76
CA PHE A 380 29.18 0.40 7.25
C PHE A 380 29.95 -0.45 6.24
N GLY A 381 30.84 -1.31 6.74
CA GLY A 381 31.65 -2.20 5.91
C GLY A 381 30.91 -3.46 5.45
N THR A 382 31.63 -4.31 4.73
CA THR A 382 31.08 -5.54 4.10
C THR A 382 30.44 -6.52 5.09
N LYS A 383 30.90 -6.58 6.32
CA LYS A 383 30.37 -7.47 7.38
C LYS A 383 28.95 -7.12 7.82
N ASP A 384 28.51 -5.88 7.58
CA ASP A 384 27.19 -5.40 7.99
C ASP A 384 26.18 -5.38 6.83
N ILE A 385 26.56 -5.83 5.61
CA ILE A 385 25.70 -5.74 4.43
C ILE A 385 24.35 -6.48 4.61
N ASP A 386 24.36 -7.69 5.21
CA ASP A 386 23.12 -8.41 5.43
C ASP A 386 22.22 -7.73 6.46
N ASN A 387 22.82 -7.14 7.53
CA ASN A 387 22.08 -6.29 8.46
C ASN A 387 21.44 -5.07 7.76
N LEU A 388 22.15 -4.45 6.80
CA LEU A 388 21.65 -3.31 6.05
C LEU A 388 20.45 -3.63 5.16
N LYS A 389 20.33 -4.88 4.68
CA LYS A 389 19.19 -5.33 3.84
C LYS A 389 17.84 -5.26 4.57
N VAL A 390 17.85 -5.38 5.89
CA VAL A 390 16.64 -5.35 6.74
C VAL A 390 16.64 -4.16 7.72
N PHE A 391 17.64 -3.30 7.68
CA PHE A 391 17.84 -2.23 8.66
C PHE A 391 16.58 -1.38 8.84
N ASN A 392 16.04 -0.85 7.74
CA ASN A 392 14.89 0.05 7.78
C ASN A 392 13.59 -0.64 8.25
N ASP A 393 13.48 -1.95 8.07
CA ASP A 393 12.31 -2.73 8.50
C ASP A 393 12.37 -3.08 10.00
N VAL A 394 13.58 -3.08 10.59
CA VAL A 394 13.83 -3.65 11.92
C VAL A 394 14.04 -2.58 13.00
N ILE A 395 14.60 -1.40 12.66
CA ILE A 395 15.04 -0.41 13.66
C ILE A 395 13.92 0.18 14.53
N GLU A 396 12.66 0.05 14.15
CA GLU A 396 11.50 0.55 14.90
C GLU A 396 10.51 -0.55 15.29
N ILE A 397 10.82 -1.81 14.98
CA ILE A 397 9.93 -2.95 15.20
C ILE A 397 9.57 -3.16 16.68
N GLY A 398 10.44 -2.77 17.60
CA GLY A 398 10.24 -2.90 19.03
C GLY A 398 9.34 -1.82 19.63
N GLY A 399 9.00 -0.77 18.87
CA GLY A 399 8.28 0.38 19.41
C GLY A 399 9.20 1.47 20.00
N LEU A 400 8.63 2.36 20.81
CA LEU A 400 9.34 3.52 21.37
C LEU A 400 9.00 3.72 22.87
N GLY A 401 10.01 4.12 23.65
CA GLY A 401 9.83 4.39 25.08
C GLY A 401 9.30 3.18 25.83
N ASN A 402 8.17 3.33 26.52
CA ASN A 402 7.51 2.27 27.27
C ASN A 402 6.50 1.47 26.41
N PHE A 403 6.32 1.83 25.13
CA PHE A 403 5.28 1.27 24.28
C PHE A 403 5.89 0.27 23.28
N SER A 404 5.33 -0.94 23.22
CA SER A 404 5.53 -1.83 22.07
C SER A 404 4.99 -1.20 20.79
N ALA A 405 5.26 -1.75 19.63
CA ALA A 405 4.70 -1.25 18.38
C ALA A 405 3.16 -1.28 18.38
N THR A 406 2.57 -2.36 18.89
CA THR A 406 1.11 -2.50 19.02
C THR A 406 0.51 -1.54 20.05
N ASP A 407 1.13 -1.38 21.22
CA ASP A 407 0.66 -0.40 22.23
C ASP A 407 0.77 1.02 21.70
N LEU A 408 1.83 1.34 20.97
CA LEU A 408 2.01 2.66 20.35
C LEU A 408 0.93 2.93 19.31
N SER A 409 0.60 1.96 18.45
CA SER A 409 -0.49 2.06 17.49
C SER A 409 -1.83 2.33 18.18
N LYS A 410 -2.16 1.57 19.23
CA LYS A 410 -3.37 1.79 20.05
C LYS A 410 -3.38 3.17 20.73
N ARG A 411 -2.23 3.65 21.21
CA ARG A 411 -2.06 4.97 21.85
C ARG A 411 -2.24 6.14 20.87
N LEU A 412 -1.94 5.92 19.60
CA LEU A 412 -2.07 6.90 18.53
C LEU A 412 -3.46 6.91 17.87
N ALA A 413 -4.39 6.06 18.30
CA ALA A 413 -5.74 6.04 17.77
C ALA A 413 -6.40 7.44 17.81
N GLY A 414 -7.09 7.82 16.74
CA GLY A 414 -7.71 9.12 16.54
C GLY A 414 -6.74 10.26 16.20
N LYS A 415 -5.47 9.97 15.97
CA LYS A 415 -4.46 10.94 15.57
C LYS A 415 -4.03 10.75 14.12
N LYS A 416 -3.89 11.85 13.41
CA LYS A 416 -3.26 11.87 12.09
C LYS A 416 -1.79 12.25 12.27
N VAL A 417 -0.95 11.28 12.58
CA VAL A 417 0.46 11.47 12.87
C VAL A 417 1.28 10.24 12.46
N SER A 418 2.46 10.48 11.93
CA SER A 418 3.46 9.43 11.69
C SER A 418 4.86 10.00 11.86
N CYS A 419 5.80 9.14 12.26
CA CYS A 419 7.22 9.42 12.31
C CYS A 419 7.96 8.13 12.04
N ALA A 420 8.92 8.14 11.11
CA ALA A 420 9.72 6.97 10.75
C ALA A 420 11.16 7.36 10.46
N LEU A 421 12.09 6.53 10.89
CA LEU A 421 13.51 6.63 10.58
C LEU A 421 13.85 5.83 9.33
N SER A 422 14.82 6.29 8.56
CA SER A 422 15.37 5.50 7.46
C SER A 422 16.83 5.83 7.17
N LEU A 423 17.58 4.82 6.76
CA LEU A 423 18.97 4.92 6.35
C LEU A 423 19.06 4.79 4.84
N SER A 424 19.51 5.85 4.17
CA SER A 424 19.81 5.85 2.74
C SER A 424 21.30 5.52 2.51
N GLN A 425 21.78 5.57 1.27
CA GLN A 425 23.19 5.32 0.97
C GLN A 425 24.12 6.37 1.60
N ASP A 426 23.71 7.63 1.60
CA ASP A 426 24.51 8.80 1.96
C ASP A 426 23.92 9.66 3.08
N SER A 427 22.81 9.23 3.66
CA SER A 427 22.09 10.03 4.66
C SER A 427 21.28 9.20 5.64
N GLU A 428 21.11 9.73 6.85
CA GLU A 428 20.08 9.38 7.82
C GLU A 428 18.88 10.29 7.62
N ASN A 429 17.69 9.72 7.66
CA ASN A 429 16.46 10.47 7.43
C ASN A 429 15.41 10.20 8.50
N VAL A 430 14.68 11.26 8.86
CA VAL A 430 13.44 11.17 9.65
C VAL A 430 12.32 11.76 8.83
N ASN A 431 11.29 10.99 8.56
CA ASN A 431 10.12 11.42 7.84
C ASN A 431 8.91 11.42 8.78
N GLY A 432 8.22 12.53 8.83
CA GLY A 432 7.05 12.68 9.68
C GLY A 432 5.93 13.45 9.02
N MET A 433 4.73 13.23 9.51
CA MET A 433 3.54 13.96 9.10
C MET A 433 2.62 14.12 10.31
N ALA A 434 1.94 15.24 10.40
CA ALA A 434 0.87 15.42 11.37
C ALA A 434 -0.22 16.36 10.85
N ALA A 435 -1.46 16.17 11.34
CA ALA A 435 -2.42 17.26 11.34
C ALA A 435 -1.94 18.37 12.29
N PRO A 436 -2.32 19.64 12.08
CA PRO A 436 -1.99 20.72 13.03
C PRO A 436 -2.41 20.43 14.48
N SER A 437 -3.53 19.75 14.69
CA SER A 437 -4.02 19.31 16.00
C SER A 437 -3.11 18.28 16.67
N ASP A 438 -2.37 17.49 15.91
CA ASP A 438 -1.55 16.37 16.37
C ASP A 438 -0.06 16.69 16.39
N LEU A 439 0.28 17.95 16.14
CA LEU A 439 1.67 18.41 16.02
C LEU A 439 2.52 18.08 17.25
N ARG A 440 1.96 18.24 18.47
CA ARG A 440 2.65 17.86 19.71
C ARG A 440 3.07 16.38 19.68
N THR A 441 2.17 15.50 19.27
CA THR A 441 2.45 14.06 19.19
C THR A 441 3.58 13.75 18.20
N LEU A 442 3.65 14.48 17.07
CA LEU A 442 4.79 14.34 16.14
C LEU A 442 6.13 14.67 16.83
N PHE A 443 6.19 15.75 17.60
CA PHE A 443 7.41 16.09 18.33
C PHE A 443 7.76 15.09 19.42
N GLU A 444 6.78 14.54 20.14
CA GLU A 444 6.97 13.47 21.11
C GLU A 444 7.55 12.20 20.43
N LEU A 445 7.03 11.81 19.26
CA LEU A 445 7.55 10.68 18.49
C LEU A 445 8.98 10.93 18.00
N ILE A 446 9.28 12.10 17.45
CA ILE A 446 10.65 12.47 17.04
C ILE A 446 11.59 12.35 18.25
N TYR A 447 11.22 12.93 19.40
CA TYR A 447 12.05 12.90 20.60
C TYR A 447 12.34 11.46 21.05
N LEU A 448 11.32 10.60 21.12
CA LEU A 448 11.48 9.20 21.50
C LEU A 448 12.30 8.41 20.47
N SER A 449 12.18 8.70 19.20
CA SER A 449 12.97 8.05 18.15
C SER A 449 14.47 8.29 18.32
N PHE A 450 14.90 9.43 18.83
CA PHE A 450 16.31 9.70 19.13
C PHE A 450 16.75 9.23 20.51
N THR A 451 15.87 9.25 21.50
CA THR A 451 16.26 9.10 22.92
C THR A 451 15.87 7.78 23.56
N ALA A 452 14.83 7.12 23.05
CA ALA A 452 14.24 5.95 23.70
C ALA A 452 13.79 4.85 22.71
N PRO A 453 14.71 4.37 21.82
CA PRO A 453 14.39 3.20 21.00
C PRO A 453 14.20 1.97 21.88
N ARG A 454 13.21 1.14 21.55
CA ARG A 454 12.94 -0.09 22.28
C ARG A 454 13.37 -1.30 21.45
N MET A 455 13.94 -2.31 22.11
CA MET A 455 14.17 -3.64 21.56
C MET A 455 13.02 -4.58 21.95
N ASP A 456 12.63 -5.45 21.02
CA ASP A 456 11.61 -6.47 21.25
C ASP A 456 11.97 -7.74 20.46
N GLU A 457 12.48 -8.73 21.19
CA GLU A 457 12.96 -10.00 20.60
C GLU A 457 11.81 -10.82 19.99
N GLU A 458 10.60 -10.74 20.55
CA GLU A 458 9.44 -11.46 20.00
C GLU A 458 8.98 -10.82 18.67
N ALA A 459 8.90 -9.49 18.62
CA ALA A 459 8.59 -8.77 17.39
C ALA A 459 9.63 -9.02 16.29
N TYR A 460 10.93 -9.08 16.65
CA TYR A 460 11.97 -9.43 15.70
C TYR A 460 11.86 -10.89 15.22
N ALA A 461 11.64 -11.85 16.12
CA ALA A 461 11.46 -13.26 15.75
C ALA A 461 10.25 -13.44 14.81
N SER A 462 9.18 -12.70 15.06
CA SER A 462 8.02 -12.63 14.15
C SER A 462 8.41 -12.10 12.78
N PHE A 463 9.09 -10.95 12.72
CA PHE A 463 9.58 -10.36 11.48
C PHE A 463 10.44 -11.35 10.69
N GLU A 464 11.42 -11.98 11.33
CA GLU A 464 12.32 -12.94 10.70
C GLU A 464 11.56 -14.12 10.10
N THR A 465 10.66 -14.75 10.87
CA THR A 465 9.91 -15.94 10.40
C THR A 465 8.96 -15.60 9.25
N ARG A 466 8.28 -14.46 9.33
CA ARG A 466 7.38 -13.99 8.26
C ARG A 466 8.15 -13.61 7.00
N THR A 467 9.25 -12.88 7.15
CA THR A 467 10.06 -12.44 6.01
C THR A 467 10.72 -13.62 5.31
N LYS A 468 11.28 -14.59 6.06
CA LYS A 468 11.80 -15.83 5.47
C LYS A 468 10.72 -16.57 4.67
N ALA A 469 9.52 -16.70 5.23
CA ALA A 469 8.40 -17.36 4.56
C ALA A 469 7.98 -16.62 3.27
N GLN A 470 7.92 -15.29 3.31
CA GLN A 470 7.62 -14.47 2.14
C GLN A 470 8.66 -14.62 1.02
N LEU A 471 9.95 -14.69 1.40
CA LEU A 471 11.06 -14.81 0.45
C LEU A 471 11.17 -16.20 -0.17
N GLN A 472 10.67 -17.23 0.49
CA GLN A 472 10.88 -18.64 0.15
C GLN A 472 10.47 -19.01 -1.27
N ASN A 473 9.38 -18.44 -1.75
CA ASN A 473 8.82 -18.72 -3.08
C ASN A 473 8.94 -17.53 -4.06
N MET A 474 9.61 -16.46 -3.67
CA MET A 474 9.76 -15.29 -4.56
C MET A 474 10.40 -15.64 -5.91
N GLU A 475 11.30 -16.62 -5.93
CA GLU A 475 11.99 -17.06 -7.16
C GLU A 475 11.07 -17.77 -8.15
N LEU A 476 9.86 -18.16 -7.77
CA LEU A 476 8.86 -18.67 -8.70
C LEU A 476 8.34 -17.57 -9.63
N ASN A 477 8.36 -16.32 -9.16
CA ASN A 477 7.98 -15.18 -9.98
C ASN A 477 9.08 -14.88 -11.03
N PRO A 478 8.79 -14.98 -12.34
CA PRO A 478 9.76 -14.73 -13.38
C PRO A 478 10.39 -13.33 -13.35
N MET A 479 9.65 -12.33 -12.85
CA MET A 479 10.14 -10.95 -12.74
C MET A 479 11.20 -10.79 -11.64
N VAL A 480 11.15 -11.60 -10.59
CA VAL A 480 12.20 -11.62 -9.55
C VAL A 480 13.50 -12.14 -10.15
N ALA A 481 13.45 -13.24 -10.94
CA ALA A 481 14.61 -13.75 -11.62
C ALA A 481 15.17 -12.75 -12.64
N PHE A 482 14.29 -12.03 -13.36
CA PHE A 482 14.69 -10.97 -14.28
C PHE A 482 15.41 -9.83 -13.54
N SER A 483 14.86 -9.35 -12.41
CA SER A 483 15.44 -8.29 -11.60
C SER A 483 16.80 -8.68 -11.00
N ASP A 484 16.94 -9.92 -10.52
CA ASP A 484 18.23 -10.46 -10.04
C ASP A 484 19.27 -10.49 -11.15
N SER A 485 18.87 -10.95 -12.33
CA SER A 485 19.74 -11.02 -13.52
C SER A 485 20.14 -9.62 -14.00
N LEU A 486 19.21 -8.67 -14.01
CA LEU A 486 19.48 -7.27 -14.36
C LEU A 486 20.44 -6.63 -13.37
N SER A 487 20.21 -6.79 -12.07
CA SER A 487 21.09 -6.26 -11.02
C SER A 487 22.52 -6.80 -11.18
N LYS A 488 22.66 -8.12 -11.40
CA LYS A 488 23.95 -8.75 -11.67
C LYS A 488 24.62 -8.26 -12.97
N ALA A 489 23.84 -8.02 -14.02
CA ALA A 489 24.33 -7.45 -15.27
C ALA A 489 24.89 -6.04 -15.07
N VAL A 490 24.25 -5.22 -14.24
CA VAL A 490 24.61 -3.81 -13.99
C VAL A 490 25.76 -3.69 -12.99
N TYR A 491 25.71 -4.42 -11.88
CA TYR A 491 26.60 -4.24 -10.73
C TYR A 491 27.59 -5.39 -10.50
N GLY A 492 27.53 -6.45 -11.33
CA GLY A 492 28.30 -7.68 -11.11
C GLY A 492 27.81 -8.43 -9.87
N ASP A 493 28.72 -9.09 -9.19
CA ASP A 493 28.42 -9.82 -7.93
C ASP A 493 28.59 -8.95 -6.67
N ASN A 494 28.28 -7.63 -6.78
CA ASN A 494 28.39 -6.72 -5.64
C ASN A 494 27.30 -7.05 -4.62
N PRO A 495 27.64 -7.41 -3.38
CA PRO A 495 26.65 -7.83 -2.37
C PRO A 495 25.71 -6.71 -1.93
N ARG A 496 26.11 -5.44 -2.05
CA ARG A 496 25.23 -4.28 -1.77
C ARG A 496 24.12 -4.10 -2.81
N ALA A 497 24.26 -4.70 -4.00
CA ALA A 497 23.26 -4.68 -5.06
C ALA A 497 22.40 -5.95 -5.10
N SER A 498 22.66 -6.92 -4.21
CA SER A 498 21.86 -8.14 -4.11
C SER A 498 20.62 -7.93 -3.24
N ARG A 499 19.49 -8.53 -3.62
CA ARG A 499 18.28 -8.55 -2.77
C ARG A 499 18.46 -9.43 -1.55
N LEU A 500 17.60 -9.21 -0.57
CA LEU A 500 17.46 -10.09 0.60
C LEU A 500 17.02 -11.50 0.19
N ARG A 501 17.62 -12.53 0.81
CA ARG A 501 17.31 -13.95 0.62
C ARG A 501 17.14 -14.65 1.97
N PRO A 502 16.41 -15.77 2.04
CA PRO A 502 16.21 -16.49 3.32
C PRO A 502 17.52 -16.86 4.04
N GLN A 503 18.57 -17.23 3.30
CA GLN A 503 19.87 -17.59 3.89
C GLN A 503 20.64 -16.40 4.48
N ASP A 504 20.35 -15.16 4.06
CA ASP A 504 21.04 -13.97 4.60
C ASP A 504 20.75 -13.80 6.10
N PHE A 505 19.62 -14.35 6.58
CA PHE A 505 19.24 -14.33 8.01
C PHE A 505 20.19 -15.14 8.92
N GLU A 506 21.07 -15.98 8.36
CA GLU A 506 22.13 -16.65 9.12
C GLU A 506 23.21 -15.65 9.61
N HIS A 507 23.30 -14.49 8.96
CA HIS A 507 24.28 -13.43 9.26
C HIS A 507 23.65 -12.15 9.82
N ILE A 508 22.32 -12.04 9.85
CA ILE A 508 21.60 -10.89 10.37
C ILE A 508 21.53 -10.97 11.90
N SER A 509 21.86 -9.89 12.58
CA SER A 509 21.85 -9.78 14.03
C SER A 509 21.04 -8.59 14.50
N TYR A 510 19.92 -8.82 15.17
CA TYR A 510 19.08 -7.77 15.72
C TYR A 510 19.84 -6.85 16.71
N PRO A 511 20.62 -7.36 17.67
CA PRO A 511 21.46 -6.51 18.51
C PRO A 511 22.41 -5.62 17.70
N ARG A 512 23.05 -6.16 16.63
CA ARG A 512 23.94 -5.39 15.78
C ARG A 512 23.20 -4.28 15.01
N ILE A 513 22.01 -4.57 14.50
CA ILE A 513 21.17 -3.56 13.84
C ILE A 513 20.82 -2.43 14.80
N MET A 514 20.51 -2.73 16.07
CA MET A 514 20.19 -1.71 17.07
C MET A 514 21.45 -0.91 17.51
N GLU A 515 22.65 -1.51 17.49
CA GLU A 515 23.90 -0.78 17.62
C GLU A 515 24.11 0.18 16.44
N MET A 516 23.93 -0.29 15.21
CA MET A 516 24.03 0.54 13.99
C MET A 516 23.01 1.69 14.03
N ARG A 517 21.79 1.43 14.49
CA ARG A 517 20.78 2.46 14.72
C ARG A 517 21.28 3.52 15.72
N LYS A 518 21.84 3.07 16.84
CA LYS A 518 22.43 3.98 17.84
C LYS A 518 23.56 4.81 17.25
N GLU A 519 24.45 4.20 16.46
CA GLU A 519 25.54 4.91 15.78
C GLU A 519 25.04 6.05 14.87
N ARG A 520 23.87 5.87 14.23
CA ARG A 520 23.36 6.83 13.23
C ARG A 520 22.30 7.80 13.75
N PHE A 521 21.51 7.42 14.78
CA PHE A 521 20.36 8.20 15.25
C PHE A 521 20.43 8.64 16.71
N SER A 522 21.54 8.41 17.45
CA SER A 522 21.66 8.92 18.81
C SER A 522 22.24 10.34 18.91
N ASP A 523 22.74 10.89 17.82
CA ASP A 523 23.28 12.25 17.72
C ASP A 523 22.55 13.03 16.63
N ALA A 524 21.85 14.09 17.01
CA ALA A 524 21.07 14.91 16.12
C ALA A 524 21.85 16.08 15.47
N SER A 525 23.17 16.19 15.70
CA SER A 525 23.99 17.33 15.29
C SER A 525 23.94 17.61 13.79
N GLY A 526 23.88 16.55 12.95
CA GLY A 526 23.89 16.69 11.49
C GLY A 526 22.53 16.96 10.89
N PHE A 527 21.45 16.80 11.66
CA PHE A 527 20.11 16.88 11.13
C PHE A 527 19.64 18.32 10.91
N VAL A 528 18.99 18.54 9.76
CA VAL A 528 18.23 19.76 9.46
C VAL A 528 16.76 19.36 9.38
N PHE A 529 15.96 19.82 10.34
CA PHE A 529 14.53 19.55 10.40
C PHE A 529 13.77 20.56 9.55
N THR A 530 13.02 20.10 8.56
CA THR A 530 12.23 20.94 7.67
C THR A 530 10.76 20.61 7.83
N PHE A 531 9.95 21.61 8.18
CA PHE A 531 8.51 21.50 8.29
C PHE A 531 7.84 22.35 7.19
N VAL A 532 6.93 21.73 6.45
CA VAL A 532 6.16 22.37 5.36
C VAL A 532 4.69 22.05 5.53
N GLY A 533 3.82 23.04 5.45
CA GLY A 533 2.38 22.83 5.54
C GLY A 533 1.63 23.92 6.30
N ASN A 534 0.51 23.59 6.88
CA ASN A 534 -0.31 24.54 7.64
C ASN A 534 0.30 24.82 9.04
N ILE A 535 1.35 25.63 9.02
CA ILE A 535 2.16 25.93 10.21
C ILE A 535 1.88 27.34 10.69
N GLN A 536 1.58 27.47 12.00
CA GLN A 536 1.61 28.74 12.72
C GLN A 536 2.96 28.82 13.47
N ILE A 537 3.86 29.73 13.05
CA ILE A 537 5.24 29.80 13.56
C ILE A 537 5.28 29.94 15.09
N ASP A 538 4.41 30.76 15.67
CA ASP A 538 4.38 30.95 17.11
C ASP A 538 3.85 29.73 17.85
N SER A 539 2.96 28.96 17.25
CA SER A 539 2.41 27.73 17.86
C SER A 539 3.36 26.55 17.85
N ILE A 540 4.22 26.44 16.81
CA ILE A 540 5.22 25.34 16.72
C ILE A 540 6.46 25.62 17.57
N ARG A 541 6.81 26.88 17.83
CA ARG A 541 7.99 27.30 18.57
C ARG A 541 8.16 26.60 19.93
N PRO A 542 7.15 26.52 20.82
CA PRO A 542 7.27 25.84 22.11
C PRO A 542 7.64 24.36 21.97
N TYR A 543 7.13 23.65 20.94
CA TYR A 543 7.47 22.25 20.71
C TYR A 543 8.89 22.08 20.20
N ILE A 544 9.38 23.01 19.36
CA ILE A 544 10.78 23.03 18.90
C ILE A 544 11.71 23.18 20.11
N GLU A 545 11.43 24.12 21.01
CA GLU A 545 12.25 24.37 22.21
C GLU A 545 12.15 23.21 23.20
N GLN A 546 10.97 22.61 23.38
CA GLN A 546 10.75 21.50 24.32
C GLN A 546 11.39 20.19 23.86
N TYR A 547 11.37 19.88 22.58
CA TYR A 547 11.78 18.57 22.07
C TYR A 547 13.02 18.61 21.19
N LEU A 548 13.07 19.43 20.12
CA LEU A 548 14.22 19.44 19.21
C LEU A 548 15.45 20.10 19.83
N ALA A 549 15.30 21.19 20.58
CA ALA A 549 16.42 21.86 21.24
C ALA A 549 17.01 21.07 22.42
N THR A 550 16.39 19.94 22.77
CA THR A 550 16.84 19.02 23.84
C THR A 550 17.39 17.70 23.31
N LEU A 551 17.33 17.46 22.00
CA LEU A 551 17.92 16.27 21.40
C LEU A 551 19.43 16.23 21.65
N PRO A 552 20.02 15.04 21.89
CA PRO A 552 21.46 14.88 22.02
C PRO A 552 22.17 15.42 20.77
N SER A 553 23.20 16.25 20.98
CA SER A 553 23.96 16.85 19.89
C SER A 553 25.40 16.96 20.33
N GLN A 554 26.29 16.13 19.78
CA GLN A 554 27.71 16.03 20.13
C GLN A 554 28.62 16.65 19.07
N GLY A 555 28.05 17.17 17.98
CA GLY A 555 28.80 17.81 16.89
C GLY A 555 29.40 16.82 15.88
N LYS A 556 29.06 15.54 15.95
CA LYS A 556 29.56 14.53 15.03
C LYS A 556 28.74 14.54 13.73
N ILE A 557 29.36 14.97 12.63
CA ILE A 557 28.79 14.94 11.29
C ILE A 557 29.71 14.12 10.39
N GLU A 558 29.20 13.02 9.86
CA GLU A 558 29.93 12.15 8.95
C GLU A 558 29.32 12.26 7.55
N LYS A 559 30.10 11.99 6.51
CA LYS A 559 29.62 11.96 5.14
C LYS A 559 29.69 10.53 4.62
N GLY A 560 28.71 10.15 3.82
CA GLY A 560 28.72 8.87 3.14
C GLY A 560 30.02 8.60 2.38
N ASN A 561 30.43 7.34 2.30
CA ASN A 561 31.63 6.90 1.62
C ASN A 561 31.31 6.55 0.15
N PRO A 562 31.70 7.37 -0.83
CA PRO A 562 31.44 7.10 -2.25
C PRO A 562 32.03 5.78 -2.76
N ALA A 563 33.11 5.30 -2.16
CA ALA A 563 33.79 4.07 -2.58
C ALA A 563 32.94 2.81 -2.29
N GLU A 564 32.00 2.88 -1.36
CA GLU A 564 31.12 1.78 -0.99
C GLU A 564 29.84 1.71 -1.86
N VAL A 565 29.62 2.69 -2.72
CA VAL A 565 28.48 2.65 -3.66
C VAL A 565 28.77 1.70 -4.82
N PRO A 566 27.86 0.75 -5.13
CA PRO A 566 28.05 -0.13 -6.27
C PRO A 566 28.28 0.66 -7.56
N SER A 567 29.41 0.40 -8.21
CA SER A 567 29.70 0.98 -9.52
C SER A 567 28.97 0.23 -10.61
N THR A 568 28.44 0.94 -11.60
CA THR A 568 27.83 0.32 -12.77
C THR A 568 28.90 -0.20 -13.73
N ARG A 569 28.62 -1.32 -14.39
CA ARG A 569 29.48 -1.88 -15.44
C ARG A 569 29.64 -0.86 -16.57
N LYS A 570 30.87 -0.73 -17.10
CA LYS A 570 31.17 0.14 -18.23
C LYS A 570 31.18 -0.64 -19.54
N GLY A 571 30.86 0.06 -20.63
CA GLY A 571 30.82 -0.48 -21.98
C GLY A 571 29.53 -1.22 -22.30
N ASP A 572 29.43 -1.73 -23.51
CA ASP A 572 28.28 -2.50 -24.00
C ASP A 572 28.27 -3.89 -23.37
N TYR A 573 27.14 -4.24 -22.78
CA TYR A 573 26.95 -5.55 -22.18
C TYR A 573 25.57 -6.09 -22.52
N MET A 574 25.53 -7.35 -22.93
CA MET A 574 24.28 -8.05 -23.20
C MET A 574 24.19 -9.29 -22.33
N ASN A 575 23.07 -9.41 -21.64
CA ASN A 575 22.72 -10.57 -20.83
C ASN A 575 21.44 -11.20 -21.36
N ARG A 576 21.44 -12.51 -21.56
CA ARG A 576 20.27 -13.28 -21.98
C ARG A 576 20.18 -14.55 -21.14
N PHE A 577 18.97 -14.86 -20.69
CA PHE A 577 18.68 -16.12 -20.03
C PHE A 577 17.25 -16.55 -20.35
N ASN A 578 16.97 -17.83 -20.16
CA ASN A 578 15.65 -18.42 -20.37
C ASN A 578 15.12 -18.95 -19.04
N ARG A 579 13.81 -18.86 -18.86
CA ARG A 579 13.09 -19.45 -17.75
C ARG A 579 11.79 -20.08 -18.25
N SER A 580 11.43 -21.24 -17.70
CA SER A 580 10.15 -21.88 -18.02
C SER A 580 9.00 -21.05 -17.48
N MET A 581 8.01 -20.81 -18.33
CA MET A 581 6.79 -20.04 -18.03
C MET A 581 5.59 -20.71 -18.69
N GLU A 582 4.39 -20.50 -18.16
CA GLU A 582 3.16 -21.02 -18.77
C GLU A 582 2.84 -20.30 -20.09
N ILE A 583 2.99 -18.98 -20.12
CA ILE A 583 2.78 -18.16 -21.32
C ILE A 583 4.14 -17.67 -21.79
N PRO A 584 4.61 -18.15 -22.96
CA PRO A 584 5.90 -17.70 -23.51
C PRO A 584 5.89 -16.20 -23.77
N LYS A 585 6.84 -15.48 -23.18
CA LYS A 585 7.10 -14.06 -23.45
C LYS A 585 8.59 -13.74 -23.35
N VAL A 586 9.02 -12.65 -23.95
CA VAL A 586 10.34 -12.07 -23.75
C VAL A 586 10.20 -10.72 -23.07
N THR A 587 10.91 -10.58 -21.97
CA THR A 587 11.06 -9.31 -21.27
C THR A 587 12.40 -8.69 -21.66
N VAL A 588 12.37 -7.44 -22.12
CA VAL A 588 13.57 -6.70 -22.58
C VAL A 588 13.76 -5.46 -21.71
N ALA A 589 14.98 -5.25 -21.22
CA ALA A 589 15.42 -3.99 -20.63
C ALA A 589 16.64 -3.45 -21.36
N ASN A 590 16.55 -2.24 -21.90
CA ASN A 590 17.70 -1.47 -22.36
C ASN A 590 18.04 -0.45 -21.28
N LEU A 591 19.24 -0.54 -20.71
CA LEU A 591 19.71 0.35 -19.67
C LEU A 591 20.92 1.14 -20.15
N TYR A 592 20.83 2.45 -20.04
CA TYR A 592 21.91 3.39 -20.34
C TYR A 592 22.31 4.11 -19.06
N THR A 593 23.61 4.11 -18.76
CA THR A 593 24.16 4.80 -17.58
C THR A 593 25.25 5.76 -18.00
N GLY A 594 25.35 6.88 -17.31
CA GLY A 594 26.36 7.91 -17.60
C GLY A 594 26.52 8.89 -16.45
N GLN A 595 27.45 9.83 -16.62
CA GLN A 595 27.61 10.97 -15.72
C GLN A 595 26.77 12.14 -16.23
N MET A 596 26.06 12.81 -15.33
CA MET A 596 25.30 14.02 -15.60
C MET A 596 25.21 14.85 -14.32
N GLU A 597 25.44 16.14 -14.42
CA GLU A 597 25.33 17.03 -13.30
C GLU A 597 23.92 17.00 -12.69
N TYR A 598 23.86 16.88 -11.36
CA TYR A 598 22.60 16.92 -10.63
C TYR A 598 22.17 18.38 -10.44
N ASN A 599 21.35 18.87 -11.33
CA ASN A 599 20.74 20.20 -11.27
C ASN A 599 19.33 20.19 -11.81
N LEU A 600 18.57 21.26 -11.55
CA LEU A 600 17.14 21.32 -11.91
C LEU A 600 16.90 21.21 -13.41
N GLU A 601 17.75 21.84 -14.22
CA GLU A 601 17.64 21.81 -15.68
C GLU A 601 17.75 20.39 -16.23
N ASN A 602 18.77 19.66 -15.80
CA ASN A 602 18.96 18.26 -16.22
C ASN A 602 17.84 17.33 -15.74
N ILE A 603 17.31 17.55 -14.51
CA ILE A 603 16.18 16.79 -13.99
C ILE A 603 14.92 17.04 -14.83
N ILE A 604 14.62 18.28 -15.16
CA ILE A 604 13.47 18.64 -16.01
C ILE A 604 13.65 18.04 -17.40
N THR A 605 14.85 18.18 -18.00
CA THR A 605 15.16 17.64 -19.32
C THR A 605 15.00 16.12 -19.36
N ALA A 606 15.53 15.39 -18.37
CA ALA A 606 15.36 13.95 -18.29
C ALA A 606 13.90 13.52 -18.13
N THR A 607 13.12 14.30 -17.36
CA THR A 607 11.68 14.06 -17.17
C THR A 607 10.91 14.32 -18.46
N ALA A 608 11.22 15.39 -19.17
CA ALA A 608 10.59 15.71 -20.45
C ALA A 608 10.93 14.68 -21.52
N LEU A 609 12.20 14.26 -21.62
CA LEU A 609 12.63 13.19 -22.51
C LEU A 609 11.85 11.89 -22.24
N LYS A 610 11.74 11.49 -20.99
CA LYS A 610 10.94 10.32 -20.60
C LYS A 610 9.51 10.41 -21.11
N GLN A 611 8.83 11.54 -20.93
CA GLN A 611 7.45 11.73 -21.39
C GLN A 611 7.32 11.67 -22.92
N VAL A 612 8.22 12.31 -23.63
CA VAL A 612 8.26 12.24 -25.10
C VAL A 612 8.47 10.81 -25.59
N MET A 613 9.41 10.08 -24.96
CA MET A 613 9.69 8.68 -25.31
C MET A 613 8.49 7.76 -25.02
N ASP A 614 7.77 7.95 -23.91
CA ASP A 614 6.55 7.19 -23.63
C ASP A 614 5.51 7.35 -24.75
N LEU A 615 5.28 8.59 -25.23
CA LEU A 615 4.35 8.87 -26.32
C LEU A 615 4.82 8.23 -27.65
N VAL A 616 6.10 8.37 -27.99
CA VAL A 616 6.69 7.79 -29.23
C VAL A 616 6.57 6.28 -29.21
N TYR A 617 6.91 5.62 -28.11
CA TYR A 617 6.82 4.17 -28.01
C TYR A 617 5.38 3.66 -27.99
N TYR A 618 4.47 4.39 -27.36
CA TYR A 618 3.04 4.08 -27.45
C TYR A 618 2.58 4.04 -28.91
N GLU A 619 2.90 5.08 -29.71
CA GLU A 619 2.51 5.16 -31.11
C GLU A 619 3.22 4.10 -31.96
N LYS A 620 4.54 3.99 -31.86
CA LYS A 620 5.35 3.19 -32.80
C LYS A 620 5.33 1.72 -32.48
N VAL A 621 5.43 1.34 -31.21
CA VAL A 621 5.60 -0.06 -30.80
C VAL A 621 4.26 -0.73 -30.50
N ARG A 622 3.36 -0.04 -29.80
CA ARG A 622 2.05 -0.58 -29.45
C ARG A 622 1.04 -0.44 -30.61
N GLU A 623 0.79 0.79 -31.07
CA GLU A 623 -0.30 1.04 -32.02
C GLU A 623 0.03 0.56 -33.45
N LYS A 624 1.26 0.80 -33.94
CA LYS A 624 1.63 0.42 -35.31
C LYS A 624 2.03 -1.05 -35.45
N GLU A 625 2.83 -1.56 -34.55
CA GLU A 625 3.38 -2.90 -34.65
C GLU A 625 2.57 -3.95 -33.89
N GLY A 626 1.77 -3.54 -32.90
CA GLY A 626 1.03 -4.47 -32.05
C GLY A 626 1.94 -5.53 -31.40
N GLY A 627 3.20 -5.15 -31.16
CA GLY A 627 4.23 -6.08 -30.70
C GLY A 627 4.34 -6.19 -29.19
N THR A 628 3.75 -5.23 -28.45
CA THR A 628 3.75 -5.19 -26.99
C THR A 628 2.50 -4.52 -26.49
N TYR A 629 2.16 -4.78 -25.23
CA TYR A 629 1.08 -4.07 -24.54
C TYR A 629 1.51 -2.65 -24.13
N GLY A 630 2.80 -2.41 -23.92
CA GLY A 630 3.36 -1.10 -23.61
C GLY A 630 4.87 -1.15 -23.46
N VAL A 631 5.50 0.00 -23.66
CA VAL A 631 6.93 0.24 -23.40
C VAL A 631 7.02 1.30 -22.30
N GLY A 632 7.67 0.95 -21.19
CA GLY A 632 7.91 1.87 -20.08
C GLY A 632 9.28 2.53 -20.17
N VAL A 633 9.34 3.84 -19.98
CA VAL A 633 10.60 4.60 -19.90
C VAL A 633 10.79 5.16 -18.49
N SER A 634 11.97 5.00 -17.94
CA SER A 634 12.39 5.57 -16.66
C SER A 634 13.70 6.34 -16.84
N ALA A 635 13.74 7.58 -16.39
CA ALA A 635 14.93 8.41 -16.40
C ALA A 635 15.18 8.94 -15.00
N ARG A 636 16.40 8.79 -14.48
CA ARG A 636 16.77 9.23 -13.13
C ARG A 636 18.18 9.83 -13.12
N ILE A 637 18.35 10.89 -12.35
CA ILE A 637 19.67 11.46 -12.02
C ILE A 637 19.83 11.37 -10.51
N SER A 638 20.94 10.79 -10.06
CA SER A 638 21.31 10.68 -8.63
C SER A 638 22.49 11.62 -8.33
N PRO A 639 22.44 12.40 -7.22
CA PRO A 639 23.54 13.27 -6.85
C PRO A 639 24.75 12.52 -6.26
N PHE A 640 24.53 11.32 -5.72
CA PHE A 640 25.56 10.55 -5.00
C PHE A 640 25.82 9.19 -5.68
N PRO A 641 27.09 8.75 -5.76
CA PRO A 641 28.34 9.33 -5.24
C PRO A 641 28.86 10.50 -6.09
N GLU A 642 28.41 10.60 -7.30
CA GLU A 642 28.64 11.67 -8.30
C GLU A 642 27.37 11.80 -9.13
N GLY A 643 27.18 12.88 -9.86
CA GLY A 643 26.04 13.03 -10.76
C GLY A 643 25.92 11.85 -11.73
N ARG A 644 25.05 10.88 -11.43
CA ARG A 644 24.84 9.66 -12.23
C ARG A 644 23.47 9.69 -12.85
N THR A 645 23.40 9.51 -14.17
CA THR A 645 22.14 9.35 -14.88
C THR A 645 21.91 7.88 -15.25
N THR A 646 20.64 7.49 -15.24
CA THR A 646 20.16 6.18 -15.71
C THR A 646 18.92 6.40 -16.55
N LEU A 647 18.92 5.88 -17.77
CA LEU A 647 17.75 5.77 -18.64
C LEU A 647 17.48 4.29 -18.86
N GLN A 648 16.29 3.84 -18.50
CA GLN A 648 15.85 2.46 -18.68
C GLN A 648 14.60 2.43 -19.55
N ILE A 649 14.60 1.54 -20.54
CA ILE A 649 13.47 1.26 -21.42
C ILE A 649 13.15 -0.22 -21.26
N PHE A 650 11.92 -0.50 -20.89
CA PHE A 650 11.44 -1.83 -20.50
C PHE A 650 10.17 -2.19 -21.27
N PHE A 651 10.08 -3.43 -21.79
CA PHE A 651 8.87 -3.95 -22.42
C PHE A 651 8.82 -5.47 -22.44
N ASP A 652 7.61 -6.00 -22.47
CA ASP A 652 7.31 -7.41 -22.73
C ASP A 652 6.83 -7.58 -24.17
N THR A 653 7.17 -8.68 -24.82
CA THR A 653 6.75 -8.98 -26.19
C THR A 653 6.72 -10.49 -26.48
N ASP A 654 6.08 -10.85 -27.58
CA ASP A 654 6.13 -12.22 -28.11
C ASP A 654 7.56 -12.65 -28.44
N PRO A 655 7.97 -13.91 -28.14
CA PRO A 655 9.31 -14.44 -28.47
C PRO A 655 9.70 -14.29 -29.92
N ALA A 656 8.75 -14.34 -30.86
CA ALA A 656 9.05 -14.17 -32.29
C ALA A 656 9.30 -12.72 -32.71
N LYS A 657 8.90 -11.73 -31.91
CA LYS A 657 8.92 -10.29 -32.24
C LYS A 657 9.99 -9.48 -31.50
N TRP A 658 10.65 -10.03 -30.50
CA TRP A 658 11.49 -9.24 -29.59
C TRP A 658 12.65 -8.51 -30.27
N GLU A 659 13.31 -9.12 -31.29
CA GLU A 659 14.41 -8.49 -32.01
C GLU A 659 13.95 -7.29 -32.84
N GLN A 660 12.80 -7.44 -33.52
CA GLN A 660 12.18 -6.36 -34.28
C GLN A 660 11.78 -5.21 -33.33
N MET A 661 11.08 -5.50 -32.23
CA MET A 661 10.63 -4.49 -31.26
C MET A 661 11.83 -3.77 -30.62
N ASN A 662 12.85 -4.52 -30.21
CA ASN A 662 14.06 -3.94 -29.64
C ASN A 662 14.81 -3.03 -30.61
N THR A 663 14.81 -3.39 -31.89
CA THR A 663 15.42 -2.58 -32.96
C THR A 663 14.67 -1.26 -33.11
N ILE A 664 13.33 -1.28 -33.12
CA ILE A 664 12.51 -0.08 -33.20
C ILE A 664 12.76 0.80 -31.98
N VAL A 665 12.71 0.23 -30.77
CA VAL A 665 12.95 0.96 -29.51
C VAL A 665 14.30 1.69 -29.54
N ARG A 666 15.36 1.02 -29.99
CA ARG A 666 16.71 1.62 -30.08
C ARG A 666 16.83 2.68 -31.17
N ASN A 667 16.14 2.51 -32.29
CA ASN A 667 16.14 3.49 -33.39
C ASN A 667 15.37 4.76 -33.02
N GLU A 668 14.21 4.62 -32.40
CA GLU A 668 13.41 5.78 -31.94
C GLU A 668 14.15 6.57 -30.84
N LEU A 669 14.89 5.90 -29.95
CA LEU A 669 15.74 6.58 -28.98
C LEU A 669 16.79 7.47 -29.70
N LYS A 670 17.46 6.97 -30.74
CA LYS A 670 18.44 7.75 -31.51
C LYS A 670 17.80 8.94 -32.21
N LEU A 671 16.60 8.77 -32.78
CA LEU A 671 15.87 9.85 -33.47
C LEU A 671 15.42 10.93 -32.47
N SER A 672 14.96 10.55 -31.30
CA SER A 672 14.55 11.49 -30.23
C SER A 672 15.70 12.32 -29.65
N LEU A 673 16.95 11.83 -29.75
CA LEU A 673 18.14 12.57 -29.33
C LEU A 673 18.67 13.55 -30.39
N ILE A 674 18.16 13.48 -31.63
CA ILE A 674 18.60 14.33 -32.74
C ILE A 674 17.65 15.55 -32.92
N HIS A 675 16.44 15.46 -32.47
CA HIS A 675 15.41 16.51 -32.49
C HIS A 675 15.13 17.09 -31.13
#